data_a1bfe1516c3ce172fd8fbe1e7b852cbb
#
_entry.id   a1bfe1516c3ce172fd8fbe1e7b852cbb
#
_cell.length_a   1.000
_cell.length_b   1.000
_cell.length_c   1.000
_cell.angle_alpha   90.00
_cell.angle_beta   90.00
_cell.angle_gamma   90.00
#
_symmetry.space_group_name_H-M   'P 1'
#
loop_
_entity.id
_entity.type
_entity.pdbx_description
1 polymer ?
#
loop_
_entity_poly.entity_id
_entity_poly.type
_entity_poly.pdbx_seq_one_letter_code
_entity_poly.pdbx_strand_id
1 'polypeptide(L)'
;MTFSTPRIAAPLLALTLFGCPDRGGPTGADTPPGPGGAVPEGPVARPAEPESWAIVAQENGTLQLILDRARIGDFQVHFYGKEWAWVGGDAEATGLDGTSPTFRMNVEGMGLVVEGRTDKTGPGEVTVTWTMKASRDISDVKGAAVEMVVQRTVAHAAGAGGEMTLLEDGAGWTWPLPDGKSLDVRFEPKLPFAYFEQGDKGRVRGVLFKDLAAGTHTQKMIVRLPAGGRTRDPSVVRFGAEDPASWHKGTLSWNRAPIDVRPALASVHHRPAGKHGRVEVSGESLQFADGTPARFWGTNVVAYSLFHAPDEEICTQADRLAAFGYNLVRLHHHDSTWVEPNVFVKGAATTQALESRSLARLDRWIECLASRGIYVWLDLHTGRAFRPGDAIAGWSELAQQEGGEAKGYTYVNPRIETLMHDFAKAYLGRRNTRTGVRYAEDPAVLGVLVTNENDMTQHHGNFMNSDAGHPEHRKMLRKIAAPFIAASKFHASESLGAWRPGEAKIVMTHVEHRSFERAIANIRAIGYPGPIATTNMWGDNRHWSLPSLTTGDVIDVHAYDGELRLEENPHHSPTFVHFIAAAQVEGKPLTVTEWNLPPPVRDRYVGPLWIAAMASLQGWDAPMHYAYSVTKLEDPHDVHQWSALYDPAQMALMPAAAVAFRLGHIKLANKTYRIELSRNTTYYTETSMISSAALRTLPEQSRVVIALPDIPEFDWDTPAPPTPGAQTVTDLSEDFLPVGSTSVTSDTGEIVRDWANGILTVDTPGSQWAVGWLGGKTITLGDVEIRLNTKHAAVALTALDGAELRTSKQILLTTIARAVPAKGPRIPFSAEPVGGTVSLASSVAGPLELVPLLRAHADPIPPSAPIAGRKVGKRWLFELPAATPTHWFLIRPAAG
;
A
#
# COMPACT_ATOMS: atom_id res chain seq x y z
N MET A 1 19.59 -38.48 8.70
CA MET A 1 19.16 -37.88 7.41
C MET A 1 18.41 -36.61 7.77
N THR A 2 19.12 -35.53 7.77
CA THR A 2 18.62 -34.20 8.12
C THR A 2 18.05 -33.56 6.85
N PHE A 3 16.75 -33.38 6.82
CA PHE A 3 16.08 -32.60 5.76
C PHE A 3 16.27 -31.10 6.02
N SER A 4 17.08 -30.47 5.22
CA SER A 4 17.10 -29.00 5.13
C SER A 4 15.87 -28.54 4.35
N THR A 5 15.01 -27.79 5.01
CA THR A 5 13.92 -27.06 4.37
C THR A 5 14.51 -25.94 3.50
N PRO A 6 14.09 -25.80 2.24
CA PRO A 6 14.47 -24.64 1.45
C PRO A 6 13.78 -23.38 2.04
N ARG A 7 14.58 -22.40 2.38
CA ARG A 7 14.08 -21.04 2.66
C ARG A 7 13.59 -20.46 1.35
N ILE A 8 12.27 -20.31 1.23
CA ILE A 8 11.65 -19.61 0.13
C ILE A 8 11.83 -18.12 0.42
N ALA A 9 12.73 -17.47 -0.30
CA ALA A 9 12.78 -16.02 -0.40
C ALA A 9 11.56 -15.60 -1.21
N ALA A 10 10.60 -14.94 -0.57
CA ALA A 10 9.60 -14.18 -1.30
C ALA A 10 10.31 -12.99 -1.96
N PRO A 11 10.04 -12.68 -3.23
CA PRO A 11 10.62 -11.50 -3.83
C PRO A 11 10.14 -10.28 -3.06
N LEU A 12 11.09 -9.53 -2.49
CA LEU A 12 10.85 -8.16 -2.08
C LEU A 12 10.54 -7.38 -3.36
N LEU A 13 9.26 -7.11 -3.62
CA LEU A 13 8.93 -6.00 -4.50
C LEU A 13 9.39 -4.73 -3.78
N ALA A 14 10.61 -4.30 -4.08
CA ALA A 14 11.04 -2.98 -3.73
C ALA A 14 10.15 -2.01 -4.51
N LEU A 15 9.27 -1.28 -3.81
CA LEU A 15 8.61 -0.10 -4.35
C LEU A 15 9.71 0.94 -4.66
N THR A 16 10.30 0.83 -5.85
CA THR A 16 11.11 1.90 -6.40
C THR A 16 10.18 3.00 -6.88
N LEU A 17 10.03 4.02 -6.07
CA LEU A 17 9.44 5.29 -6.50
C LEU A 17 10.38 5.92 -7.53
N PHE A 18 10.09 5.73 -8.82
CA PHE A 18 10.76 6.44 -9.89
C PHE A 18 10.15 7.83 -10.05
N GLY A 19 10.86 8.84 -9.61
CA GLY A 19 10.54 10.23 -9.93
C GLY A 19 11.07 10.59 -11.32
N CYS A 20 10.28 11.25 -12.14
CA CYS A 20 10.66 11.85 -13.41
C CYS A 20 10.65 13.38 -13.40
N PRO A 21 11.39 14.02 -14.31
CA PRO A 21 11.85 15.41 -14.16
C PRO A 21 10.82 16.46 -14.58
N ASP A 22 10.76 17.53 -13.80
CA ASP A 22 10.08 18.78 -14.14
C ASP A 22 10.86 19.59 -15.18
N ARG A 23 10.16 20.16 -16.16
CA ARG A 23 10.64 21.25 -17.00
C ARG A 23 10.01 22.55 -16.52
N GLY A 24 10.85 23.50 -16.17
CA GLY A 24 10.47 24.79 -15.64
C GLY A 24 9.73 25.71 -16.61
N GLY A 25 8.88 26.54 -16.05
CA GLY A 25 8.26 27.70 -16.67
C GLY A 25 8.26 28.89 -15.69
N PRO A 26 8.04 30.12 -16.12
CA PRO A 26 8.72 31.30 -15.63
C PRO A 26 8.07 32.06 -14.46
N THR A 27 8.91 32.81 -13.79
CA THR A 27 8.70 33.71 -12.67
C THR A 27 7.71 34.85 -12.90
N GLY A 28 6.95 35.18 -11.85
CA GLY A 28 6.12 36.40 -11.79
C GLY A 28 5.89 36.92 -10.37
N ALA A 29 6.60 37.95 -10.09
CA ALA A 29 6.37 39.17 -9.29
C ALA A 29 5.67 39.16 -7.92
N ASP A 30 6.40 39.78 -6.98
CA ASP A 30 6.07 40.26 -5.63
C ASP A 30 4.87 41.17 -5.49
N THR A 31 4.15 41.03 -4.37
CA THR A 31 3.43 42.13 -3.70
C THR A 31 3.46 41.93 -2.17
N PRO A 32 3.52 43.02 -1.39
CA PRO A 32 3.90 43.00 0.02
C PRO A 32 2.73 42.84 1.02
N PRO A 33 3.01 42.51 2.30
CA PRO A 33 2.01 42.14 3.29
C PRO A 33 1.39 43.34 4.03
N GLY A 34 0.13 43.21 4.41
CA GLY A 34 -0.62 44.11 5.28
C GLY A 34 -0.66 43.60 6.74
N PRO A 35 -0.99 44.43 7.71
CA PRO A 35 -0.56 44.25 9.09
C PRO A 35 -1.50 43.46 10.02
N GLY A 36 -0.88 42.77 10.88
CA GLY A 36 -1.08 42.16 12.18
C GLY A 36 -2.44 42.18 12.90
N GLY A 37 -2.89 40.98 13.28
CA GLY A 37 -3.78 40.75 14.41
C GLY A 37 -3.13 39.71 15.34
N ALA A 38 -3.04 40.01 16.63
CA ALA A 38 -2.44 39.14 17.63
C ALA A 38 -3.26 37.87 17.85
N VAL A 39 -2.58 36.73 17.74
CA VAL A 39 -3.11 35.38 18.02
C VAL A 39 -2.78 35.07 19.51
N PRO A 40 -3.69 34.46 20.26
CA PRO A 40 -3.44 34.06 21.65
C PRO A 40 -2.37 32.97 21.71
N GLU A 41 -1.46 33.08 22.66
CA GLU A 41 -0.42 32.09 22.93
C GLU A 41 -1.05 30.71 23.21
N GLY A 42 -0.84 29.77 22.27
CA GLY A 42 -1.12 28.35 22.44
C GLY A 42 0.00 27.65 23.23
N PRO A 43 -0.24 26.44 23.75
CA PRO A 43 0.68 25.78 24.66
C PRO A 43 2.02 25.49 23.97
N VAL A 44 3.06 25.62 24.82
CA VAL A 44 4.48 25.50 24.50
C VAL A 44 4.77 24.42 23.48
N ALA A 45 5.15 24.85 22.29
CA ALA A 45 5.67 23.99 21.26
C ALA A 45 6.89 23.23 21.77
N ARG A 46 6.96 21.94 21.46
CA ARG A 46 8.13 21.09 21.60
C ARG A 46 9.35 21.86 21.08
N PRO A 47 10.52 21.84 21.77
CA PRO A 47 11.75 22.25 21.14
C PRO A 47 12.01 21.23 20.03
N ALA A 48 11.61 21.54 18.82
CA ALA A 48 12.11 20.87 17.65
C ALA A 48 13.59 21.21 17.57
N GLU A 49 14.47 20.29 17.98
CA GLU A 49 15.80 20.31 17.42
C GLU A 49 15.56 20.14 15.91
N PRO A 50 15.99 21.10 15.08
CA PRO A 50 15.86 20.97 13.64
C PRO A 50 16.66 19.75 13.22
N GLU A 51 15.99 18.66 12.88
CA GLU A 51 16.60 17.54 12.18
C GLU A 51 16.84 17.99 10.74
N SER A 52 17.82 18.84 10.53
CA SER A 52 18.04 19.40 9.20
C SER A 52 18.37 18.29 8.19
N TRP A 53 19.38 17.47 8.45
CA TRP A 53 19.80 16.42 7.54
C TRP A 53 20.02 15.11 8.27
N ALA A 54 19.51 14.01 7.69
CA ALA A 54 19.80 12.67 8.16
C ALA A 54 20.05 11.72 6.99
N ILE A 55 20.87 10.72 7.22
CA ILE A 55 21.07 9.57 6.34
C ILE A 55 20.69 8.31 7.11
N VAL A 56 19.83 7.50 6.50
CA VAL A 56 19.41 6.20 7.04
C VAL A 56 20.02 5.12 6.18
N ALA A 57 20.88 4.31 6.74
CA ALA A 57 21.43 3.15 6.08
C ALA A 57 20.46 1.97 6.27
N GLN A 58 19.93 1.44 5.17
CA GLN A 58 19.07 0.26 5.19
C GLN A 58 19.93 -1.01 5.30
N GLU A 59 19.34 -2.09 5.81
CA GLU A 59 20.04 -3.37 5.97
C GLU A 59 20.52 -3.97 4.63
N ASN A 60 19.86 -3.61 3.54
CA ASN A 60 20.23 -4.01 2.18
C ASN A 60 21.28 -3.09 1.52
N GLY A 61 21.84 -2.15 2.27
CA GLY A 61 22.87 -1.21 1.77
C GLY A 61 22.34 0.00 1.02
N THR A 62 21.03 0.14 0.85
CA THR A 62 20.42 1.37 0.34
C THR A 62 20.58 2.48 1.39
N LEU A 63 20.93 3.68 0.95
CA LEU A 63 20.97 4.85 1.82
C LEU A 63 19.81 5.78 1.46
N GLN A 64 19.07 6.22 2.47
CA GLN A 64 17.97 7.18 2.32
C GLN A 64 18.42 8.54 2.86
N LEU A 65 18.22 9.58 2.06
CA LEU A 65 18.44 10.96 2.46
C LEU A 65 17.14 11.55 3.00
N ILE A 66 17.22 12.09 4.21
CA ILE A 66 16.10 12.72 4.91
C ILE A 66 16.47 14.19 5.16
N LEU A 67 15.56 15.10 4.86
CA LEU A 67 15.64 16.51 5.23
C LEU A 67 14.32 16.92 5.88
N ASP A 68 14.38 17.48 7.08
CA ASP A 68 13.23 17.92 7.85
C ASP A 68 12.10 16.88 7.88
N ARG A 69 12.47 15.60 8.10
CA ARG A 69 11.60 14.42 8.13
C ARG A 69 11.10 13.93 6.77
N ALA A 70 11.29 14.64 5.69
CA ALA A 70 10.94 14.19 4.34
C ALA A 70 12.08 13.39 3.71
N ARG A 71 11.77 12.26 3.08
CA ARG A 71 12.71 11.53 2.23
C ARG A 71 12.88 12.30 0.94
N ILE A 72 14.09 12.79 0.72
CA ILE A 72 14.41 13.63 -0.44
C ILE A 72 15.23 12.91 -1.51
N GLY A 73 15.70 11.71 -1.23
CA GLY A 73 16.45 10.93 -2.22
C GLY A 73 17.03 9.63 -1.64
N ASP A 74 17.61 8.85 -2.55
CA ASP A 74 18.18 7.55 -2.27
C ASP A 74 19.48 7.31 -2.99
N PHE A 75 20.29 6.39 -2.43
CA PHE A 75 21.41 5.76 -3.11
C PHE A 75 21.14 4.26 -3.24
N GLN A 76 21.17 3.76 -4.47
CA GLN A 76 20.97 2.34 -4.78
C GLN A 76 22.04 1.85 -5.75
N VAL A 77 22.33 0.54 -5.74
CA VAL A 77 23.24 -0.10 -6.70
C VAL A 77 22.42 -0.96 -7.65
N HIS A 78 22.63 -0.77 -8.94
CA HIS A 78 21.99 -1.55 -9.98
C HIS A 78 23.04 -2.17 -10.90
N PHE A 79 22.73 -3.38 -11.42
CA PHE A 79 23.59 -4.13 -12.34
C PHE A 79 22.91 -4.22 -13.70
N TYR A 80 23.69 -3.88 -14.74
CA TYR A 80 23.20 -3.79 -16.11
C TYR A 80 24.03 -4.66 -17.04
N GLY A 81 23.38 -5.59 -17.71
CA GLY A 81 23.93 -6.37 -18.81
C GLY A 81 24.06 -5.55 -20.10
N LYS A 82 24.03 -6.24 -21.25
CA LYS A 82 23.97 -5.61 -22.56
C LYS A 82 22.75 -4.71 -22.70
N GLU A 83 22.88 -3.64 -23.47
CA GLU A 83 21.76 -2.74 -23.81
C GLU A 83 20.99 -2.19 -22.60
N TRP A 84 21.67 -2.05 -21.46
CA TRP A 84 21.06 -1.59 -20.21
C TRP A 84 19.98 -2.54 -19.65
N ALA A 85 19.96 -3.80 -20.07
CA ALA A 85 19.10 -4.79 -19.47
C ALA A 85 19.46 -4.98 -17.98
N TRP A 86 18.49 -4.82 -17.11
CA TRP A 86 18.67 -5.13 -15.69
C TRP A 86 18.90 -6.65 -15.51
N VAL A 87 19.90 -7.01 -14.72
CA VAL A 87 20.32 -8.42 -14.60
C VAL A 87 20.21 -8.97 -13.18
N GLY A 88 19.39 -8.37 -12.36
CA GLY A 88 19.21 -8.80 -10.98
C GLY A 88 20.19 -8.14 -10.02
N GLY A 89 20.32 -8.68 -8.83
CA GLY A 89 21.21 -8.18 -7.79
C GLY A 89 20.45 -7.49 -6.67
N ASP A 90 19.27 -7.99 -6.32
CA ASP A 90 18.59 -7.56 -5.11
C ASP A 90 19.46 -7.84 -3.90
N ALA A 91 19.59 -6.85 -3.05
CA ALA A 91 20.42 -6.95 -1.88
C ALA A 91 19.65 -7.61 -0.73
N GLU A 92 20.16 -8.73 -0.26
CA GLU A 92 19.66 -9.40 0.94
C GLU A 92 20.45 -8.97 2.15
N ALA A 93 19.77 -8.60 3.24
CA ALA A 93 20.41 -8.33 4.51
C ALA A 93 20.99 -9.63 5.08
N THR A 94 22.28 -9.63 5.41
CA THR A 94 22.95 -10.81 5.98
C THR A 94 23.19 -10.70 7.48
N GLY A 95 22.94 -9.52 8.06
CA GLY A 95 23.05 -9.30 9.50
C GLY A 95 23.74 -8.01 9.89
N LEU A 96 24.21 -7.99 11.12
CA LEU A 96 24.98 -6.88 11.70
C LEU A 96 26.36 -7.39 12.12
N ASP A 97 27.40 -6.70 11.68
CA ASP A 97 28.77 -6.85 12.23
C ASP A 97 29.01 -5.67 13.17
N GLY A 98 28.87 -5.91 14.46
CA GLY A 98 28.81 -4.83 15.46
C GLY A 98 27.54 -4.00 15.27
N THR A 99 27.71 -2.72 14.85
CA THR A 99 26.61 -1.80 14.55
C THR A 99 26.44 -1.58 13.05
N SER A 100 27.23 -2.24 12.22
CA SER A 100 27.26 -2.06 10.77
C SER A 100 26.37 -3.07 10.04
N PRO A 101 25.34 -2.65 9.32
CA PRO A 101 24.56 -3.55 8.47
C PRO A 101 25.44 -4.21 7.40
N THR A 102 25.24 -5.51 7.20
CA THR A 102 25.88 -6.29 6.14
C THR A 102 24.81 -6.86 5.21
N PHE A 103 25.12 -6.90 3.92
CA PHE A 103 24.22 -7.38 2.89
C PHE A 103 24.95 -8.13 1.80
N ARG A 104 24.22 -8.89 1.01
CA ARG A 104 24.75 -9.67 -0.10
C ARG A 104 23.85 -9.54 -1.31
N MET A 105 24.47 -9.42 -2.49
CA MET A 105 23.80 -9.47 -3.79
C MET A 105 24.39 -10.62 -4.60
N ASN A 106 23.53 -11.42 -5.21
CA ASN A 106 23.94 -12.47 -6.13
C ASN A 106 23.50 -12.08 -7.54
N VAL A 107 24.45 -11.73 -8.40
CA VAL A 107 24.21 -11.31 -9.77
C VAL A 107 24.55 -12.47 -10.71
N GLU A 108 23.66 -13.47 -10.76
CA GLU A 108 23.89 -14.73 -11.48
C GLU A 108 24.23 -14.52 -12.95
N GLY A 109 23.55 -13.63 -13.63
CA GLY A 109 23.79 -13.28 -15.04
C GLY A 109 25.22 -12.82 -15.34
N MET A 110 25.91 -12.27 -14.33
CA MET A 110 27.31 -11.82 -14.42
C MET A 110 28.29 -12.80 -13.81
N GLY A 111 27.85 -13.80 -13.03
CA GLY A 111 28.75 -14.62 -12.23
C GLY A 111 29.44 -13.82 -11.10
N LEU A 112 28.72 -12.85 -10.56
CA LEU A 112 29.21 -11.89 -9.57
C LEU A 112 28.47 -12.06 -8.25
N VAL A 113 29.21 -12.10 -7.15
CA VAL A 113 28.68 -11.98 -5.78
C VAL A 113 29.23 -10.71 -5.17
N VAL A 114 28.38 -9.89 -4.61
CA VAL A 114 28.76 -8.66 -3.90
C VAL A 114 28.41 -8.81 -2.43
N GLU A 115 29.40 -8.67 -1.59
CA GLU A 115 29.23 -8.58 -0.14
C GLU A 115 29.38 -7.10 0.24
N GLY A 116 28.38 -6.54 0.88
CA GLY A 116 28.31 -5.14 1.25
C GLY A 116 28.29 -4.93 2.76
N ARG A 117 28.82 -3.79 3.18
CA ARG A 117 28.79 -3.33 4.57
C ARG A 117 28.60 -1.82 4.61
N THR A 118 27.82 -1.34 5.54
CA THR A 118 27.62 0.09 5.77
C THR A 118 28.12 0.47 7.16
N ASP A 119 29.09 1.37 7.21
CA ASP A 119 29.72 1.84 8.43
C ASP A 119 29.41 3.33 8.68
N LYS A 120 29.10 3.68 9.92
CA LYS A 120 29.08 5.07 10.38
C LYS A 120 30.51 5.50 10.68
N THR A 121 31.07 6.33 9.81
CA THR A 121 32.46 6.78 9.93
C THR A 121 32.59 8.15 10.60
N GLY A 122 31.45 8.84 10.81
CA GLY A 122 31.40 10.14 11.50
C GLY A 122 29.95 10.53 11.88
N PRO A 123 29.74 11.63 12.60
CA PRO A 123 28.40 12.07 13.00
C PRO A 123 27.42 12.27 11.83
N GLY A 124 27.91 12.75 10.71
CA GLY A 124 27.14 12.91 9.46
C GLY A 124 27.80 12.21 8.29
N GLU A 125 28.56 11.15 8.51
CA GLU A 125 29.29 10.44 7.48
C GLU A 125 29.03 8.94 7.53
N VAL A 126 28.75 8.37 6.36
CA VAL A 126 28.51 6.94 6.16
C VAL A 126 29.42 6.46 5.03
N THR A 127 30.06 5.31 5.25
CA THR A 127 30.81 4.59 4.23
C THR A 127 30.14 3.28 3.88
N VAL A 128 29.78 3.10 2.61
CA VAL A 128 29.35 1.82 2.07
C VAL A 128 30.54 1.16 1.38
N THR A 129 30.85 -0.07 1.78
CA THR A 129 31.92 -0.88 1.18
C THR A 129 31.30 -2.05 0.45
N TRP A 130 31.63 -2.21 -0.83
CA TRP A 130 31.26 -3.38 -1.62
C TRP A 130 32.50 -4.21 -1.92
N THR A 131 32.46 -5.50 -1.57
CA THR A 131 33.45 -6.50 -1.96
C THR A 131 32.85 -7.35 -3.06
N MET A 132 33.29 -7.15 -4.28
CA MET A 132 32.80 -7.80 -5.50
C MET A 132 33.65 -9.01 -5.81
N LYS A 133 33.09 -10.20 -5.84
CA LYS A 133 33.75 -11.48 -6.13
C LYS A 133 33.26 -11.98 -7.49
N ALA A 134 34.06 -11.77 -8.53
CA ALA A 134 33.76 -12.24 -9.89
C ALA A 134 34.36 -13.64 -10.10
N SER A 135 33.51 -14.61 -10.45
CA SER A 135 33.92 -16.01 -10.73
C SER A 135 34.54 -16.17 -12.12
N ARG A 136 34.38 -15.19 -12.98
CA ARG A 136 34.92 -15.11 -14.35
C ARG A 136 35.14 -13.66 -14.72
N ASP A 137 35.85 -13.41 -15.80
CA ASP A 137 35.94 -12.08 -16.38
C ASP A 137 34.54 -11.63 -16.83
N ILE A 138 34.18 -10.41 -16.44
CA ILE A 138 32.94 -9.77 -16.84
C ILE A 138 33.31 -8.69 -17.85
N SER A 139 32.78 -8.82 -19.07
CA SER A 139 32.99 -7.87 -20.16
C SER A 139 31.74 -7.80 -21.02
N ASP A 140 31.69 -6.79 -21.90
CA ASP A 140 30.55 -6.57 -22.80
C ASP A 140 29.20 -6.38 -22.06
N VAL A 141 29.27 -5.70 -20.90
CA VAL A 141 28.13 -5.31 -20.09
C VAL A 141 28.12 -3.79 -19.88
N LYS A 142 27.00 -3.23 -19.44
CA LYS A 142 26.95 -1.83 -19.01
C LYS A 142 27.54 -1.64 -17.59
N GLY A 143 27.65 -2.74 -16.84
CA GLY A 143 28.33 -2.80 -15.56
C GLY A 143 27.42 -2.60 -14.36
N ALA A 144 27.99 -2.14 -13.25
CA ALA A 144 27.24 -1.74 -12.07
C ALA A 144 27.30 -0.22 -11.90
N ALA A 145 26.18 0.35 -11.49
CA ALA A 145 26.09 1.77 -11.18
C ALA A 145 25.46 2.03 -9.82
N VAL A 146 26.06 2.94 -9.05
CA VAL A 146 25.38 3.58 -7.92
C VAL A 146 24.56 4.73 -8.47
N GLU A 147 23.27 4.67 -8.22
CA GLU A 147 22.36 5.77 -8.56
C GLU A 147 22.05 6.58 -7.30
N MET A 148 22.15 7.90 -7.43
CA MET A 148 21.55 8.85 -6.51
C MET A 148 20.40 9.54 -7.21
N VAL A 149 19.20 9.34 -6.70
CA VAL A 149 17.99 9.99 -7.20
C VAL A 149 17.50 10.97 -6.15
N VAL A 150 17.35 12.24 -6.52
CA VAL A 150 16.80 13.28 -5.66
C VAL A 150 15.40 13.63 -6.12
N GLN A 151 14.47 13.59 -5.20
CA GLN A 151 13.10 14.07 -5.41
C GLN A 151 13.12 15.60 -5.36
N ARG A 152 13.34 16.24 -6.50
CA ARG A 152 13.61 17.70 -6.58
C ARG A 152 12.52 18.56 -5.98
N THR A 153 11.27 18.23 -6.23
CA THR A 153 10.13 18.99 -5.70
C THR A 153 10.12 18.94 -4.17
N VAL A 154 10.29 17.74 -3.59
CA VAL A 154 10.36 17.54 -2.14
C VAL A 154 11.60 18.22 -1.56
N ALA A 155 12.75 18.06 -2.20
CA ALA A 155 14.01 18.68 -1.76
C ALA A 155 13.93 20.22 -1.81
N HIS A 156 13.37 20.77 -2.88
CA HIS A 156 13.21 22.22 -3.02
C HIS A 156 12.27 22.80 -1.94
N ALA A 157 11.15 22.13 -1.73
CA ALA A 157 10.19 22.51 -0.71
C ALA A 157 10.74 22.41 0.72
N ALA A 158 11.65 21.48 0.96
CA ALA A 158 12.38 21.36 2.23
C ALA A 158 13.59 22.33 2.32
N GLY A 159 13.73 23.26 1.38
CA GLY A 159 14.81 24.25 1.37
C GLY A 159 16.15 23.77 0.78
N ALA A 160 16.20 22.59 0.15
CA ALA A 160 17.37 22.07 -0.51
C ALA A 160 17.28 22.30 -2.03
N GLY A 161 17.42 23.54 -2.45
CA GLY A 161 17.58 23.91 -3.87
C GLY A 161 19.03 23.72 -4.34
N GLY A 162 19.20 23.51 -5.63
CA GLY A 162 20.52 23.42 -6.27
C GLY A 162 20.65 22.21 -7.18
N GLU A 163 21.67 22.29 -8.05
CA GLU A 163 21.99 21.22 -8.99
C GLU A 163 23.25 20.49 -8.54
N MET A 164 23.24 19.16 -8.64
CA MET A 164 24.46 18.38 -8.37
C MET A 164 25.56 18.69 -9.38
N THR A 165 26.79 18.63 -8.94
CA THR A 165 28.00 18.85 -9.76
C THR A 165 28.88 17.61 -9.68
N LEU A 166 29.30 17.10 -10.84
CA LEU A 166 30.25 16.00 -10.92
C LEU A 166 31.67 16.51 -10.58
N LEU A 167 32.43 15.70 -9.89
CA LEU A 167 33.81 15.96 -9.58
C LEU A 167 34.72 15.38 -10.66
N GLU A 168 35.88 15.98 -10.83
CA GLU A 168 36.86 15.56 -11.82
C GLU A 168 37.31 14.11 -11.61
N ASP A 169 37.65 13.43 -12.69
CA ASP A 169 38.23 12.09 -12.74
C ASP A 169 37.44 11.01 -12.01
N GLY A 170 36.14 11.09 -11.99
CA GLY A 170 35.31 10.08 -11.33
C GLY A 170 35.39 10.03 -9.80
N ALA A 171 35.88 11.10 -9.17
CA ALA A 171 36.01 11.16 -7.72
C ALA A 171 34.68 11.15 -6.98
N GLY A 172 33.56 11.41 -7.69
CA GLY A 172 32.21 11.42 -7.14
C GLY A 172 31.44 12.67 -7.58
N TRP A 173 30.58 13.18 -6.71
CA TRP A 173 29.79 14.39 -6.96
C TRP A 173 29.53 15.16 -5.66
N THR A 174 29.10 16.40 -5.82
CA THR A 174 28.67 17.26 -4.71
C THR A 174 27.32 17.88 -5.04
N TRP A 175 26.51 18.07 -4.04
CA TRP A 175 25.24 18.79 -4.13
C TRP A 175 25.35 20.07 -3.28
N PRO A 176 25.61 21.23 -3.92
CA PRO A 176 25.64 22.49 -3.22
C PRO A 176 24.25 22.92 -2.77
N LEU A 177 24.17 23.46 -1.57
CA LEU A 177 22.93 23.90 -0.93
C LEU A 177 22.91 25.44 -0.83
N PRO A 178 21.71 26.07 -0.71
CA PRO A 178 21.58 27.52 -0.72
C PRO A 178 22.33 28.25 0.39
N ASP A 179 22.57 27.60 1.54
CA ASP A 179 23.27 28.18 2.68
C ASP A 179 24.81 28.02 2.63
N GLY A 180 25.35 27.66 1.46
CA GLY A 180 26.79 27.45 1.26
C GLY A 180 27.33 26.13 1.81
N LYS A 181 26.46 25.24 2.30
CA LYS A 181 26.79 23.87 2.67
C LYS A 181 26.77 22.96 1.44
N SER A 182 27.24 21.71 1.60
CA SER A 182 27.13 20.68 0.57
C SER A 182 26.91 19.32 1.16
N LEU A 183 26.25 18.46 0.36
CA LEU A 183 26.31 17.02 0.52
C LEU A 183 27.36 16.50 -0.45
N ASP A 184 28.33 15.74 0.05
CA ASP A 184 29.46 15.24 -0.75
C ASP A 184 29.41 13.71 -0.83
N VAL A 185 29.61 13.19 -2.03
CA VAL A 185 29.75 11.76 -2.30
C VAL A 185 31.11 11.52 -2.96
N ARG A 186 31.88 10.61 -2.37
CA ARG A 186 33.24 10.27 -2.82
C ARG A 186 33.39 8.79 -3.01
N PHE A 187 34.26 8.38 -3.90
CA PHE A 187 34.55 6.99 -4.18
C PHE A 187 36.04 6.66 -4.05
N GLU A 188 36.34 5.50 -3.48
CA GLU A 188 37.67 4.95 -3.31
C GLU A 188 37.71 3.46 -3.69
N PRO A 189 38.45 3.09 -4.75
CA PRO A 189 39.09 3.94 -5.73
C PRO A 189 38.08 4.82 -6.49
N LYS A 190 38.59 5.80 -7.25
CA LYS A 190 37.77 6.65 -8.13
C LYS A 190 36.99 5.79 -9.12
N LEU A 191 35.78 6.22 -9.45
CA LEU A 191 34.95 5.57 -10.47
C LEU A 191 35.58 5.66 -11.87
N PRO A 192 35.32 4.69 -12.76
CA PRO A 192 35.64 4.84 -14.17
C PRO A 192 35.03 6.11 -14.76
N PHE A 193 33.80 6.45 -14.42
CA PHE A 193 33.13 7.71 -14.74
C PHE A 193 31.80 7.85 -13.95
N ALA A 194 31.29 9.08 -13.92
CA ALA A 194 29.95 9.40 -13.46
C ALA A 194 29.26 10.30 -14.48
N TYR A 195 27.93 10.27 -14.53
CA TYR A 195 27.17 11.11 -15.45
C TYR A 195 25.76 11.38 -14.91
N PHE A 196 25.14 12.42 -15.43
CA PHE A 196 23.73 12.72 -15.18
C PHE A 196 22.85 11.94 -16.15
N GLU A 197 21.90 11.18 -15.63
CA GLU A 197 20.98 10.42 -16.45
C GLU A 197 20.12 11.38 -17.29
N GLN A 198 20.17 11.22 -18.61
CA GLN A 198 19.48 12.09 -19.58
C GLN A 198 19.70 13.60 -19.35
N GLY A 199 20.82 13.99 -18.71
CA GLY A 199 21.12 15.36 -18.38
C GLY A 199 20.42 15.90 -17.13
N ASP A 200 19.63 15.07 -16.44
CA ASP A 200 18.96 15.45 -15.22
C ASP A 200 19.93 15.53 -14.04
N LYS A 201 20.21 16.72 -13.58
CA LYS A 201 21.13 16.98 -12.45
C LYS A 201 20.57 16.61 -11.08
N GLY A 202 19.36 16.04 -11.02
CA GLY A 202 18.80 15.38 -9.84
C GLY A 202 19.03 13.87 -9.84
N ARG A 203 19.55 13.30 -10.95
CA ARG A 203 19.81 11.86 -11.11
C ARG A 203 21.22 11.62 -11.58
N VAL A 204 22.07 11.18 -10.67
CA VAL A 204 23.47 10.90 -10.99
C VAL A 204 23.71 9.40 -10.94
N ARG A 205 24.47 8.90 -11.92
CA ARG A 205 24.96 7.53 -11.95
C ARG A 205 26.48 7.51 -11.85
N GLY A 206 26.99 6.87 -10.81
CA GLY A 206 28.40 6.56 -10.65
C GLY A 206 28.68 5.12 -11.06
N VAL A 207 29.39 4.91 -12.18
CA VAL A 207 29.67 3.58 -12.70
C VAL A 207 30.82 2.94 -11.94
N LEU A 208 30.55 1.84 -11.21
CA LEU A 208 31.54 1.11 -10.42
C LEU A 208 32.51 0.33 -11.31
N PHE A 209 32.01 -0.28 -12.37
CA PHE A 209 32.80 -0.99 -13.39
C PHE A 209 31.99 -1.15 -14.67
N LYS A 210 32.70 -1.31 -15.80
CA LYS A 210 32.18 -1.82 -17.08
C LYS A 210 32.73 -3.21 -17.34
N ASP A 211 34.03 -3.37 -17.13
CA ASP A 211 34.75 -4.63 -17.22
C ASP A 211 35.32 -4.93 -15.85
N LEU A 212 35.25 -6.18 -15.43
CA LEU A 212 35.77 -6.63 -14.15
C LEU A 212 36.47 -7.98 -14.37
N ALA A 213 37.76 -8.05 -14.06
CA ALA A 213 38.51 -9.30 -14.14
C ALA A 213 38.04 -10.29 -13.08
N ALA A 214 38.18 -11.58 -13.34
CA ALA A 214 37.97 -12.61 -12.33
C ALA A 214 38.78 -12.32 -11.06
N GLY A 215 38.16 -12.49 -9.88
CA GLY A 215 38.86 -12.19 -8.63
C GLY A 215 38.00 -11.37 -7.66
N THR A 216 38.66 -10.76 -6.68
CA THR A 216 38.04 -9.96 -5.64
C THR A 216 38.42 -8.48 -5.80
N HIS A 217 37.40 -7.64 -5.84
CA HIS A 217 37.54 -6.18 -6.00
C HIS A 217 36.79 -5.47 -4.89
N THR A 218 37.31 -4.35 -4.43
CA THR A 218 36.67 -3.57 -3.37
C THR A 218 36.43 -2.13 -3.85
N GLN A 219 35.24 -1.63 -3.60
CA GLN A 219 34.85 -0.25 -3.89
C GLN A 219 34.20 0.33 -2.63
N LYS A 220 34.51 1.58 -2.33
CA LYS A 220 33.89 2.33 -1.24
C LYS A 220 33.16 3.56 -1.78
N MET A 221 32.02 3.86 -1.21
CA MET A 221 31.31 5.13 -1.36
C MET A 221 31.23 5.80 0.01
N ILE A 222 31.68 7.03 0.10
CA ILE A 222 31.66 7.85 1.31
C ILE A 222 30.65 8.96 1.07
N VAL A 223 29.59 8.99 1.86
CA VAL A 223 28.56 10.03 1.83
C VAL A 223 28.72 10.91 3.06
N ARG A 224 28.92 12.20 2.85
CA ARG A 224 29.08 13.19 3.91
C ARG A 224 27.94 14.20 3.82
N LEU A 225 27.13 14.25 4.88
CA LEU A 225 26.05 15.21 5.02
C LEU A 225 26.57 16.62 5.30
N PRO A 226 25.76 17.66 5.05
CA PRO A 226 26.03 19.02 5.51
C PRO A 226 26.27 19.08 7.01
N ALA A 227 26.99 20.12 7.46
CA ALA A 227 27.28 20.32 8.88
C ALA A 227 25.99 20.32 9.73
N GLY A 228 25.99 19.51 10.77
CA GLY A 228 24.83 19.25 11.62
C GLY A 228 23.98 18.06 11.19
N GLY A 229 24.27 17.44 10.05
CA GLY A 229 23.63 16.21 9.61
C GLY A 229 23.98 15.02 10.51
N ARG A 230 23.05 14.05 10.60
CA ARG A 230 23.20 12.88 11.48
C ARG A 230 23.00 11.59 10.69
N THR A 231 23.75 10.56 11.06
CA THR A 231 23.49 9.19 10.61
C THR A 231 22.48 8.55 11.55
N ARG A 232 21.47 7.88 11.00
CA ARG A 232 20.49 7.12 11.78
C ARG A 232 20.70 5.62 11.56
N ASP A 233 20.49 4.85 12.61
CA ASP A 233 20.56 3.40 12.56
C ASP A 233 19.26 2.83 12.02
N PRO A 234 19.26 1.93 11.03
CA PRO A 234 18.04 1.31 10.53
C PRO A 234 17.34 0.44 11.57
N SER A 235 18.06 -0.15 12.51
CA SER A 235 17.46 -0.89 13.62
C SER A 235 16.60 0.01 14.53
N VAL A 236 16.93 1.30 14.62
CA VAL A 236 16.15 2.30 15.35
C VAL A 236 14.85 2.65 14.62
N VAL A 237 14.84 2.54 13.29
CA VAL A 237 13.70 2.88 12.45
C VAL A 237 12.76 1.68 12.28
N ARG A 238 13.30 0.44 12.29
CA ARG A 238 12.55 -0.75 11.90
C ARG A 238 11.41 -1.10 12.85
N PHE A 239 11.62 -1.04 14.17
CA PHE A 239 10.56 -1.32 15.16
C PHE A 239 10.58 -0.35 16.35
N GLY A 240 11.39 0.70 16.30
CA GLY A 240 11.64 1.61 17.42
C GLY A 240 12.71 1.08 18.39
N ALA A 241 13.71 1.91 18.67
CA ALA A 241 14.90 1.56 19.45
C ALA A 241 14.68 1.45 20.96
N GLU A 242 13.42 1.36 21.41
CA GLU A 242 13.13 1.28 22.83
C GLU A 242 13.16 -0.17 23.28
N ASP A 243 13.71 -0.42 24.46
CA ASP A 243 13.73 -1.74 25.07
C ASP A 243 12.29 -2.21 25.39
N PRO A 244 11.73 -3.21 24.68
CA PRO A 244 10.39 -3.71 24.92
C PRO A 244 10.32 -4.66 26.13
N ALA A 245 11.37 -4.79 26.93
CA ALA A 245 11.41 -5.75 28.04
C ALA A 245 10.32 -5.51 29.09
N SER A 246 9.88 -4.26 29.23
CA SER A 246 8.79 -3.87 30.14
C SER A 246 7.39 -3.95 29.51
N TRP A 247 7.31 -4.24 28.23
CA TRP A 247 6.03 -4.30 27.51
C TRP A 247 5.33 -5.64 27.73
N HIS A 248 4.01 -5.65 27.63
CA HIS A 248 3.24 -6.88 27.80
C HIS A 248 3.19 -7.71 26.53
N LYS A 249 2.88 -8.99 26.65
CA LYS A 249 2.63 -9.86 25.50
C LYS A 249 1.42 -9.34 24.73
N GLY A 250 1.62 -9.05 23.42
CA GLY A 250 0.59 -8.46 22.57
C GLY A 250 0.12 -9.35 21.44
N THR A 251 0.79 -10.48 21.20
CA THR A 251 0.45 -11.40 20.09
C THR A 251 -1.00 -11.87 20.20
N LEU A 252 -1.76 -11.64 19.13
CA LEU A 252 -3.14 -12.12 19.07
C LEU A 252 -3.19 -13.60 18.74
N SER A 253 -4.20 -14.29 19.30
CA SER A 253 -4.48 -15.68 18.91
C SER A 253 -4.88 -15.74 17.44
N TRP A 254 -4.31 -16.69 16.71
CA TRP A 254 -4.58 -16.85 15.29
C TRP A 254 -6.00 -17.39 15.00
N ASN A 255 -6.63 -18.10 15.95
CA ASN A 255 -7.95 -18.73 15.76
C ASN A 255 -9.05 -18.31 16.76
N ARG A 256 -8.74 -17.46 17.74
CA ARG A 256 -9.75 -16.93 18.68
C ARG A 256 -10.09 -15.48 18.35
N ALA A 257 -11.37 -15.17 18.42
CA ALA A 257 -11.82 -13.78 18.34
C ALA A 257 -11.74 -13.13 19.74
N PRO A 258 -10.92 -12.10 19.90
CA PRO A 258 -10.80 -11.37 21.17
C PRO A 258 -12.01 -10.48 21.46
N ILE A 259 -12.71 -10.08 20.41
CA ILE A 259 -13.85 -9.16 20.43
C ILE A 259 -14.91 -9.65 19.44
N ASP A 260 -16.16 -9.28 19.67
CA ASP A 260 -17.26 -9.55 18.74
C ASP A 260 -18.08 -8.27 18.53
N VAL A 261 -17.93 -7.64 17.38
CA VAL A 261 -18.71 -6.45 17.00
C VAL A 261 -19.93 -6.76 16.12
N ARG A 262 -20.22 -8.04 15.85
CA ARG A 262 -21.42 -8.45 15.08
C ARG A 262 -22.73 -7.91 15.67
N PRO A 263 -22.93 -7.89 17.01
CA PRO A 263 -24.16 -7.31 17.56
C PRO A 263 -24.34 -5.82 17.21
N ALA A 264 -23.26 -5.04 17.21
CA ALA A 264 -23.29 -3.63 16.82
C ALA A 264 -23.59 -3.43 15.33
N LEU A 265 -23.17 -4.37 14.50
CA LEU A 265 -23.37 -4.35 13.05
C LEU A 265 -24.65 -5.06 12.58
N ALA A 266 -25.54 -5.49 13.49
CA ALA A 266 -26.69 -6.33 13.15
C ALA A 266 -27.61 -5.72 12.08
N SER A 267 -27.70 -4.39 11.99
CA SER A 267 -28.51 -3.68 10.98
C SER A 267 -27.91 -3.73 9.56
N VAL A 268 -26.59 -3.94 9.45
CA VAL A 268 -25.84 -3.91 8.18
C VAL A 268 -25.05 -5.20 7.91
N HIS A 269 -25.06 -6.15 8.84
CA HIS A 269 -24.37 -7.44 8.71
C HIS A 269 -25.38 -8.55 8.38
N HIS A 270 -25.71 -8.65 7.11
CA HIS A 270 -26.75 -9.56 6.62
C HIS A 270 -26.23 -11.01 6.56
N ARG A 271 -26.99 -11.96 7.10
CA ARG A 271 -26.64 -13.39 7.08
C ARG A 271 -27.78 -14.18 6.48
N PRO A 272 -27.48 -15.11 5.53
CA PRO A 272 -26.18 -15.28 4.85
C PRO A 272 -25.84 -14.10 3.93
N ALA A 273 -24.58 -14.01 3.44
CA ALA A 273 -24.23 -13.13 2.32
C ALA A 273 -25.13 -13.47 1.12
N GLY A 274 -25.53 -12.45 0.37
CA GLY A 274 -26.52 -12.60 -0.72
C GLY A 274 -27.99 -12.54 -0.27
N LYS A 275 -28.29 -12.33 1.02
CA LYS A 275 -29.66 -12.19 1.52
C LYS A 275 -30.45 -11.06 0.85
N HIS A 276 -29.78 -9.96 0.47
CA HIS A 276 -30.37 -8.82 -0.24
C HIS A 276 -30.16 -8.88 -1.76
N GLY A 277 -29.94 -10.09 -2.28
CA GLY A 277 -29.58 -10.29 -3.68
C GLY A 277 -28.11 -10.07 -3.96
N ARG A 278 -27.77 -9.89 -5.21
CA ARG A 278 -26.40 -9.60 -5.65
C ARG A 278 -26.01 -8.16 -5.34
N VAL A 279 -24.71 -7.93 -5.37
CA VAL A 279 -24.18 -6.57 -5.40
C VAL A 279 -24.15 -6.10 -6.85
N GLU A 280 -24.57 -4.87 -7.06
CA GLU A 280 -24.68 -4.22 -8.35
C GLU A 280 -23.98 -2.86 -8.29
N VAL A 281 -23.57 -2.35 -9.46
CA VAL A 281 -23.05 -0.98 -9.60
C VAL A 281 -24.21 0.00 -9.78
N SER A 282 -24.20 1.07 -9.01
CA SER A 282 -25.17 2.16 -9.11
C SER A 282 -24.42 3.51 -9.11
N GLY A 283 -24.14 4.04 -10.30
CA GLY A 283 -23.31 5.21 -10.47
C GLY A 283 -21.90 4.99 -9.89
N GLU A 284 -21.53 5.81 -8.92
CA GLU A 284 -20.22 5.76 -8.27
C GLU A 284 -20.18 4.91 -6.99
N SER A 285 -21.19 4.07 -6.77
CA SER A 285 -21.31 3.24 -5.56
C SER A 285 -21.77 1.82 -5.85
N LEU A 286 -21.53 0.94 -4.88
CA LEU A 286 -22.09 -0.41 -4.84
C LEU A 286 -23.41 -0.40 -4.05
N GLN A 287 -24.39 -1.18 -4.51
CA GLN A 287 -25.66 -1.42 -3.82
C GLN A 287 -26.08 -2.87 -3.93
N PHE A 288 -26.99 -3.29 -3.07
CA PHE A 288 -27.63 -4.59 -3.24
C PHE A 288 -28.78 -4.52 -4.26
N ALA A 289 -29.13 -5.65 -4.86
CA ALA A 289 -30.19 -5.73 -5.87
C ALA A 289 -31.57 -5.23 -5.40
N ASP A 290 -31.81 -5.18 -4.09
CA ASP A 290 -33.02 -4.59 -3.50
C ASP A 290 -32.92 -3.07 -3.27
N GLY A 291 -31.83 -2.44 -3.72
CA GLY A 291 -31.56 -1.01 -3.57
C GLY A 291 -30.95 -0.59 -2.22
N THR A 292 -30.73 -1.56 -1.30
CA THR A 292 -30.05 -1.27 -0.03
C THR A 292 -28.59 -0.84 -0.30
N PRO A 293 -28.11 0.27 0.27
CA PRO A 293 -26.70 0.66 0.16
C PRO A 293 -25.77 -0.41 0.71
N ALA A 294 -24.65 -0.63 0.02
CA ALA A 294 -23.68 -1.62 0.41
C ALA A 294 -22.34 -0.96 0.78
N ARG A 295 -21.80 -1.30 1.96
CA ARG A 295 -20.47 -0.91 2.41
C ARG A 295 -19.69 -2.12 2.84
N PHE A 296 -18.52 -2.34 2.26
CA PHE A 296 -17.73 -3.54 2.51
C PHE A 296 -16.41 -3.20 3.18
N TRP A 297 -16.21 -3.71 4.39
CA TRP A 297 -14.95 -3.70 5.10
C TRP A 297 -14.27 -5.04 4.89
N GLY A 298 -13.20 -5.03 4.11
CA GLY A 298 -12.62 -6.25 3.57
C GLY A 298 -11.20 -6.55 4.02
N THR A 299 -10.80 -7.78 3.69
CA THR A 299 -9.41 -8.24 3.81
C THR A 299 -9.10 -9.33 2.80
N ASN A 300 -7.82 -9.68 2.68
CA ASN A 300 -7.34 -10.75 1.81
C ASN A 300 -7.00 -11.99 2.64
N VAL A 301 -7.43 -13.16 2.17
CA VAL A 301 -6.94 -14.48 2.58
C VAL A 301 -6.16 -15.03 1.40
N VAL A 302 -4.87 -15.30 1.58
CA VAL A 302 -3.92 -15.41 0.47
C VAL A 302 -3.21 -16.75 0.49
N ALA A 303 -2.94 -17.28 -0.69
CA ALA A 303 -1.95 -18.33 -0.92
C ALA A 303 -2.00 -19.52 0.05
N TYR A 304 -1.01 -19.66 0.92
CA TYR A 304 -0.91 -20.76 1.86
C TYR A 304 -2.08 -20.84 2.84
N SER A 305 -2.68 -19.70 3.22
CA SER A 305 -3.86 -19.68 4.10
C SER A 305 -5.07 -20.35 3.46
N LEU A 306 -5.20 -20.29 2.13
CA LEU A 306 -6.32 -20.90 1.40
C LEU A 306 -6.26 -22.44 1.43
N PHE A 307 -5.06 -23.00 1.23
CA PHE A 307 -4.91 -24.42 0.92
C PHE A 307 -4.34 -25.28 2.04
N HIS A 308 -3.71 -24.66 3.06
CA HIS A 308 -3.12 -25.38 4.19
C HIS A 308 -3.98 -25.33 5.47
N ALA A 309 -5.02 -24.49 5.52
CA ALA A 309 -5.93 -24.48 6.65
C ALA A 309 -6.62 -25.85 6.83
N PRO A 310 -6.70 -26.43 8.01
CA PRO A 310 -7.57 -27.59 8.28
C PRO A 310 -9.04 -27.25 7.98
N ASP A 311 -9.83 -28.23 7.52
CA ASP A 311 -11.23 -27.99 7.11
C ASP A 311 -12.09 -27.42 8.25
N GLU A 312 -11.88 -27.87 9.48
CA GLU A 312 -12.52 -27.38 10.70
C GLU A 312 -12.15 -25.93 11.01
N GLU A 313 -10.93 -25.52 10.73
CA GLU A 313 -10.43 -24.17 11.01
C GLU A 313 -10.93 -23.12 10.02
N ILE A 314 -11.29 -23.49 8.80
CA ILE A 314 -11.80 -22.54 7.80
C ILE A 314 -13.04 -21.79 8.32
N CYS A 315 -13.99 -22.50 8.93
CA CYS A 315 -15.15 -21.85 9.50
C CYS A 315 -14.85 -21.07 10.79
N THR A 316 -13.90 -21.53 11.58
CA THR A 316 -13.38 -20.78 12.75
C THR A 316 -12.78 -19.45 12.33
N GLN A 317 -12.01 -19.44 11.23
CA GLN A 317 -11.46 -18.20 10.65
C GLN A 317 -12.55 -17.26 10.12
N ALA A 318 -13.58 -17.81 9.44
CA ALA A 318 -14.72 -17.02 9.00
C ALA A 318 -15.51 -16.42 10.19
N ASP A 319 -15.69 -17.16 11.29
CA ASP A 319 -16.29 -16.64 12.52
C ASP A 319 -15.43 -15.52 13.14
N ARG A 320 -14.11 -15.70 13.17
CA ARG A 320 -13.16 -14.68 13.67
C ARG A 320 -13.20 -13.41 12.82
N LEU A 321 -13.18 -13.54 11.50
CA LEU A 321 -13.28 -12.41 10.57
C LEU A 321 -14.59 -11.63 10.78
N ALA A 322 -15.72 -12.33 10.87
CA ALA A 322 -17.02 -11.70 11.13
C ALA A 322 -17.06 -10.99 12.50
N ALA A 323 -16.44 -11.58 13.53
CA ALA A 323 -16.33 -10.99 14.86
C ALA A 323 -15.50 -9.70 14.88
N PHE A 324 -14.48 -9.59 14.02
CA PHE A 324 -13.72 -8.35 13.81
C PHE A 324 -14.45 -7.31 12.94
N GLY A 325 -15.63 -7.64 12.41
CA GLY A 325 -16.48 -6.73 11.64
C GLY A 325 -16.26 -6.80 10.12
N TYR A 326 -15.46 -7.72 9.63
CA TYR A 326 -15.30 -7.93 8.18
C TYR A 326 -16.58 -8.50 7.57
N ASN A 327 -16.92 -8.02 6.36
CA ASN A 327 -18.00 -8.54 5.55
C ASN A 327 -17.61 -8.80 4.09
N LEU A 328 -16.30 -8.74 3.80
CA LEU A 328 -15.74 -9.05 2.49
C LEU A 328 -14.38 -9.72 2.65
N VAL A 329 -14.13 -10.78 1.87
CA VAL A 329 -12.83 -11.45 1.78
C VAL A 329 -12.48 -11.70 0.33
N ARG A 330 -11.30 -11.25 -0.07
CA ARG A 330 -10.68 -11.59 -1.35
C ARG A 330 -9.87 -12.87 -1.22
N LEU A 331 -10.17 -13.85 -2.06
CA LEU A 331 -9.43 -15.12 -2.16
C LEU A 331 -8.33 -14.96 -3.21
N HIS A 332 -7.09 -14.77 -2.77
CA HIS A 332 -6.02 -14.24 -3.59
C HIS A 332 -4.83 -15.20 -3.73
N HIS A 333 -4.05 -15.09 -4.82
CA HIS A 333 -2.89 -15.93 -5.15
C HIS A 333 -3.17 -17.45 -5.18
N HIS A 334 -4.40 -17.83 -5.51
CA HIS A 334 -4.79 -19.24 -5.60
C HIS A 334 -4.12 -19.98 -6.79
N ASP A 335 -3.61 -19.23 -7.78
CA ASP A 335 -3.01 -19.74 -9.01
C ASP A 335 -1.48 -19.53 -9.10
N SER A 336 -0.87 -18.89 -8.10
CA SER A 336 0.53 -18.49 -8.13
C SER A 336 1.49 -19.66 -7.97
N THR A 337 2.64 -19.61 -8.67
CA THR A 337 3.65 -20.68 -8.68
C THR A 337 4.34 -20.90 -7.36
N TRP A 338 4.53 -19.82 -6.58
CA TRP A 338 5.17 -19.91 -5.27
C TRP A 338 4.27 -20.53 -4.18
N VAL A 339 3.00 -20.85 -4.53
CA VAL A 339 2.03 -21.51 -3.64
C VAL A 339 1.92 -23.00 -3.97
N GLU A 340 2.13 -23.84 -2.98
CA GLU A 340 1.99 -25.29 -3.12
C GLU A 340 1.17 -25.87 -1.94
N PRO A 341 0.01 -26.55 -2.15
CA PRO A 341 -0.65 -26.71 -3.46
C PRO A 341 -1.31 -25.42 -3.93
N ASN A 342 -1.56 -25.30 -5.22
CA ASN A 342 -2.40 -24.26 -5.82
C ASN A 342 -3.56 -24.89 -6.60
N VAL A 343 -4.25 -24.13 -7.46
CA VAL A 343 -5.40 -24.63 -8.21
C VAL A 343 -5.04 -25.53 -9.39
N PHE A 344 -3.76 -25.67 -9.75
CA PHE A 344 -3.31 -26.50 -10.86
C PHE A 344 -2.71 -27.83 -10.36
N VAL A 345 -2.97 -28.91 -11.10
CA VAL A 345 -2.38 -30.22 -10.77
C VAL A 345 -0.86 -30.14 -10.80
N LYS A 346 -0.22 -30.48 -9.67
CA LYS A 346 1.24 -30.49 -9.55
C LYS A 346 1.88 -31.45 -10.54
N GLY A 347 2.95 -31.03 -11.20
CA GLY A 347 3.72 -31.85 -12.15
C GLY A 347 3.00 -32.17 -13.46
N ALA A 348 1.77 -31.69 -13.68
CA ALA A 348 1.13 -31.82 -15.00
C ALA A 348 1.90 -31.04 -16.08
N ALA A 349 1.89 -31.54 -17.30
CA ALA A 349 2.57 -30.90 -18.44
C ALA A 349 1.94 -29.55 -18.83
N THR A 350 0.69 -29.30 -18.41
CA THR A 350 -0.08 -28.09 -18.71
C THR A 350 -0.72 -27.49 -17.45
N THR A 351 -1.18 -26.26 -17.53
CA THR A 351 -2.00 -25.61 -16.51
C THR A 351 -3.52 -25.70 -16.78
N GLN A 352 -3.95 -26.69 -17.60
CA GLN A 352 -5.36 -26.87 -17.92
C GLN A 352 -6.11 -27.78 -16.93
N ALA A 353 -5.37 -28.68 -16.28
CA ALA A 353 -5.96 -29.58 -15.27
C ALA A 353 -5.97 -28.90 -13.91
N LEU A 354 -7.18 -28.75 -13.34
CA LEU A 354 -7.38 -28.16 -12.01
C LEU A 354 -7.28 -29.19 -10.89
N GLU A 355 -6.68 -28.78 -9.78
CA GLU A 355 -6.48 -29.65 -8.60
C GLU A 355 -7.77 -29.67 -7.76
N SER A 356 -8.38 -30.85 -7.69
CA SER A 356 -9.71 -31.04 -7.08
C SER A 356 -9.75 -30.75 -5.58
N ARG A 357 -8.68 -31.05 -4.84
CA ARG A 357 -8.59 -30.81 -3.39
C ARG A 357 -8.47 -29.31 -3.10
N SER A 358 -7.67 -28.58 -3.87
CA SER A 358 -7.57 -27.14 -3.76
C SER A 358 -8.90 -26.45 -4.04
N LEU A 359 -9.59 -26.88 -5.09
CA LEU A 359 -10.93 -26.38 -5.40
C LEU A 359 -11.95 -26.71 -4.31
N ALA A 360 -11.91 -27.90 -3.72
CA ALA A 360 -12.79 -28.25 -2.59
C ALA A 360 -12.52 -27.38 -1.35
N ARG A 361 -11.30 -26.91 -1.15
CA ARG A 361 -10.95 -25.93 -0.10
C ARG A 361 -11.55 -24.56 -0.40
N LEU A 362 -11.49 -24.10 -1.63
CA LEU A 362 -12.16 -22.83 -2.02
C LEU A 362 -13.67 -22.95 -1.85
N ASP A 363 -14.29 -24.09 -2.23
CA ASP A 363 -15.72 -24.37 -1.95
C ASP A 363 -16.04 -24.18 -0.46
N ARG A 364 -15.16 -24.69 0.42
CA ARG A 364 -15.34 -24.60 1.87
C ARG A 364 -15.19 -23.17 2.38
N TRP A 365 -14.18 -22.43 1.89
CA TRP A 365 -14.04 -21.02 2.23
C TRP A 365 -15.27 -20.21 1.87
N ILE A 366 -15.79 -20.36 0.63
CA ILE A 366 -16.95 -19.61 0.15
C ILE A 366 -18.18 -19.95 1.01
N GLU A 367 -18.43 -21.25 1.31
CA GLU A 367 -19.54 -21.67 2.17
C GLU A 367 -19.43 -21.08 3.58
N CYS A 368 -18.25 -21.19 4.22
CA CYS A 368 -18.06 -20.71 5.58
C CYS A 368 -18.19 -19.17 5.67
N LEU A 369 -17.61 -18.44 4.72
CA LEU A 369 -17.71 -16.98 4.66
C LEU A 369 -19.16 -16.54 4.41
N ALA A 370 -19.82 -17.08 3.39
CA ALA A 370 -21.20 -16.73 3.04
C ALA A 370 -22.17 -16.97 4.18
N SER A 371 -22.08 -18.11 4.87
CA SER A 371 -22.94 -18.44 6.02
C SER A 371 -22.75 -17.49 7.22
N ARG A 372 -21.62 -16.78 7.31
CA ARG A 372 -21.32 -15.76 8.32
C ARG A 372 -21.64 -14.34 7.86
N GLY A 373 -22.20 -14.15 6.67
CA GLY A 373 -22.53 -12.83 6.12
C GLY A 373 -21.31 -12.11 5.51
N ILE A 374 -20.29 -12.87 5.12
CA ILE A 374 -19.09 -12.34 4.49
C ILE A 374 -19.15 -12.65 2.99
N TYR A 375 -19.12 -11.62 2.17
CA TYR A 375 -19.04 -11.71 0.72
C TYR A 375 -17.64 -12.11 0.27
N VAL A 376 -17.52 -12.59 -0.97
CA VAL A 376 -16.26 -13.05 -1.54
C VAL A 376 -15.93 -12.27 -2.81
N TRP A 377 -14.68 -11.85 -2.92
CA TRP A 377 -14.08 -11.31 -4.14
C TRP A 377 -13.19 -12.39 -4.74
N LEU A 378 -13.39 -12.70 -6.02
CA LEU A 378 -12.67 -13.76 -6.71
C LEU A 378 -11.71 -13.17 -7.74
N ASP A 379 -10.44 -13.53 -7.66
CA ASP A 379 -9.49 -13.26 -8.73
C ASP A 379 -9.50 -14.38 -9.76
N LEU A 380 -9.23 -14.06 -11.01
CA LEU A 380 -9.07 -15.08 -12.07
C LEU A 380 -7.59 -15.37 -12.32
N HIS A 381 -6.78 -14.34 -12.50
CA HIS A 381 -5.37 -14.51 -12.81
C HIS A 381 -4.51 -13.58 -11.95
N THR A 382 -3.72 -14.17 -11.04
CA THR A 382 -2.82 -13.40 -10.16
C THR A 382 -1.35 -13.67 -10.49
N GLY A 383 -0.90 -14.91 -10.45
CA GLY A 383 0.49 -15.30 -10.70
C GLY A 383 0.58 -16.64 -11.41
N ARG A 384 -0.33 -16.90 -12.37
CA ARG A 384 -0.32 -18.14 -13.16
C ARG A 384 0.93 -18.23 -14.01
N ALA A 385 1.76 -19.23 -13.72
CA ALA A 385 2.86 -19.58 -14.58
C ALA A 385 2.46 -20.73 -15.50
N PHE A 386 2.54 -20.48 -16.78
CA PHE A 386 2.26 -21.48 -17.79
C PHE A 386 3.38 -22.53 -17.88
N ARG A 387 3.13 -23.60 -18.60
CA ARG A 387 4.04 -24.76 -18.74
C ARG A 387 4.31 -25.06 -20.20
N PRO A 388 5.42 -25.74 -20.55
CA PRO A 388 5.73 -26.06 -21.95
C PRO A 388 4.59 -26.73 -22.70
N GLY A 389 3.83 -27.61 -22.04
CA GLY A 389 2.69 -28.32 -22.64
C GLY A 389 1.47 -27.45 -22.93
N ASP A 390 1.41 -26.21 -22.45
CA ASP A 390 0.32 -25.27 -22.79
C ASP A 390 0.41 -24.77 -24.23
N ALA A 391 1.49 -25.10 -24.94
CA ALA A 391 1.71 -24.83 -26.37
C ALA A 391 1.61 -23.34 -26.74
N ILE A 392 2.28 -22.50 -25.95
CA ILE A 392 2.30 -21.04 -26.14
C ILE A 392 3.32 -20.71 -27.25
N ALA A 393 2.90 -19.96 -28.24
CA ALA A 393 3.81 -19.41 -29.25
C ALA A 393 4.75 -18.40 -28.60
N GLY A 394 6.05 -18.44 -28.89
CA GLY A 394 7.06 -17.62 -28.21
C GLY A 394 7.40 -18.12 -26.81
N TRP A 395 7.20 -19.39 -26.52
CA TRP A 395 7.44 -19.98 -25.18
C TRP A 395 8.81 -19.64 -24.60
N SER A 396 9.87 -19.63 -25.43
CA SER A 396 11.23 -19.32 -24.96
C SER A 396 11.36 -17.93 -24.35
N GLU A 397 10.55 -16.97 -24.79
CA GLU A 397 10.51 -15.63 -24.23
C GLU A 397 9.79 -15.60 -22.88
N LEU A 398 8.66 -16.31 -22.78
CA LEU A 398 7.90 -16.45 -21.56
C LEU A 398 8.68 -17.23 -20.49
N ALA A 399 9.39 -18.28 -20.87
CA ALA A 399 10.17 -19.10 -19.97
C ALA A 399 11.38 -18.38 -19.35
N GLN A 400 11.73 -17.20 -19.84
CA GLN A 400 12.74 -16.32 -19.22
C GLN A 400 12.17 -15.50 -18.04
N GLN A 401 10.85 -15.39 -17.94
CA GLN A 401 10.21 -14.76 -16.79
C GLN A 401 10.19 -15.72 -15.61
N GLU A 402 10.13 -15.19 -14.41
CA GLU A 402 10.10 -15.99 -13.19
C GLU A 402 8.99 -17.04 -13.25
N GLY A 403 9.39 -18.31 -13.21
CA GLY A 403 8.48 -19.44 -13.26
C GLY A 403 7.58 -19.52 -14.50
N GLY A 404 7.75 -18.67 -15.52
CA GLY A 404 6.87 -18.62 -16.69
C GLY A 404 5.61 -17.79 -16.49
N GLU A 405 5.63 -16.83 -15.59
CA GLU A 405 4.53 -15.87 -15.40
C GLU A 405 4.26 -15.04 -16.67
N ALA A 406 3.00 -14.73 -16.91
CA ALA A 406 2.58 -14.15 -18.20
C ALA A 406 2.12 -12.70 -18.10
N LYS A 407 2.47 -11.96 -17.04
CA LYS A 407 2.12 -10.55 -16.93
C LYS A 407 2.62 -9.77 -18.15
N GLY A 408 1.73 -8.97 -18.72
CA GLY A 408 1.97 -8.26 -19.98
C GLY A 408 1.78 -9.12 -21.24
N TYR A 409 2.20 -10.37 -21.27
CA TYR A 409 1.99 -11.25 -22.42
C TYR A 409 0.53 -11.63 -22.67
N THR A 410 -0.28 -11.59 -21.60
CA THR A 410 -1.72 -11.85 -21.62
C THR A 410 -2.48 -11.02 -22.65
N TYR A 411 -2.01 -9.81 -22.91
CA TYR A 411 -2.67 -8.87 -23.83
C TYR A 411 -2.40 -9.13 -25.31
N VAL A 412 -1.33 -9.84 -25.61
CA VAL A 412 -0.84 -9.97 -26.99
C VAL A 412 -0.81 -11.41 -27.52
N ASN A 413 -0.76 -12.40 -26.62
CA ASN A 413 -0.64 -13.80 -27.02
C ASN A 413 -2.01 -14.50 -27.08
N PRO A 414 -2.53 -14.87 -28.28
CA PRO A 414 -3.87 -15.45 -28.40
C PRO A 414 -4.03 -16.80 -27.69
N ARG A 415 -2.93 -17.57 -27.54
CA ARG A 415 -2.99 -18.85 -26.83
C ARG A 415 -3.12 -18.63 -25.34
N ILE A 416 -2.42 -17.65 -24.76
CA ILE A 416 -2.56 -17.27 -23.36
C ILE A 416 -4.00 -16.81 -23.10
N GLU A 417 -4.54 -15.93 -23.93
CA GLU A 417 -5.93 -15.47 -23.83
C GLU A 417 -6.93 -16.64 -23.83
N THR A 418 -6.77 -17.61 -24.74
CA THR A 418 -7.60 -18.82 -24.76
C THR A 418 -7.52 -19.59 -23.45
N LEU A 419 -6.31 -19.79 -22.92
CA LEU A 419 -6.09 -20.52 -21.66
C LEU A 419 -6.67 -19.76 -20.45
N MET A 420 -6.68 -18.43 -20.47
CA MET A 420 -7.33 -17.59 -19.45
C MET A 420 -8.86 -17.74 -19.52
N HIS A 421 -9.43 -17.70 -20.71
CA HIS A 421 -10.87 -17.89 -20.92
C HIS A 421 -11.34 -19.29 -20.49
N ASP A 422 -10.58 -20.33 -20.82
CA ASP A 422 -10.86 -21.71 -20.41
C ASP A 422 -10.81 -21.86 -18.89
N PHE A 423 -9.82 -21.23 -18.23
CA PHE A 423 -9.74 -21.20 -16.78
C PHE A 423 -10.93 -20.48 -16.16
N ALA A 424 -11.27 -19.28 -16.63
CA ALA A 424 -12.42 -18.52 -16.15
C ALA A 424 -13.72 -19.34 -16.25
N LYS A 425 -13.92 -20.04 -17.38
CA LYS A 425 -15.06 -20.93 -17.61
C LYS A 425 -15.08 -22.10 -16.60
N ALA A 426 -13.95 -22.76 -16.37
CA ALA A 426 -13.84 -23.86 -15.44
C ALA A 426 -14.04 -23.38 -13.98
N TYR A 427 -13.47 -22.23 -13.62
CA TYR A 427 -13.47 -21.70 -12.27
C TYR A 427 -14.84 -21.09 -11.90
N LEU A 428 -15.35 -20.12 -12.65
CA LEU A 428 -16.64 -19.50 -12.38
C LEU A 428 -17.81 -20.44 -12.67
N GLY A 429 -17.66 -21.34 -13.65
CA GLY A 429 -18.63 -22.38 -13.96
C GLY A 429 -18.72 -23.52 -12.92
N ARG A 430 -17.73 -23.59 -12.00
CA ARG A 430 -17.68 -24.60 -10.96
C ARG A 430 -18.92 -24.52 -10.05
N ARG A 431 -19.56 -25.67 -9.84
CA ARG A 431 -20.60 -25.82 -8.81
C ARG A 431 -19.92 -26.12 -7.48
N ASN A 432 -20.08 -25.23 -6.52
CA ASN A 432 -19.57 -25.43 -5.16
C ASN A 432 -20.15 -26.73 -4.59
N THR A 433 -19.28 -27.64 -4.17
CA THR A 433 -19.66 -28.96 -3.69
C THR A 433 -20.42 -28.94 -2.33
N ARG A 434 -20.34 -27.80 -1.62
CA ARG A 434 -21.02 -27.63 -0.32
C ARG A 434 -22.39 -26.96 -0.45
N THR A 435 -22.46 -25.91 -1.27
CA THR A 435 -23.70 -25.14 -1.44
C THR A 435 -24.55 -25.59 -2.62
N GLY A 436 -23.98 -26.31 -3.57
CA GLY A 436 -24.61 -26.69 -4.81
C GLY A 436 -24.85 -25.56 -5.81
N VAL A 437 -24.34 -24.33 -5.52
CA VAL A 437 -24.48 -23.15 -6.38
C VAL A 437 -23.23 -22.98 -7.23
N ARG A 438 -23.35 -22.53 -8.49
CA ARG A 438 -22.17 -22.18 -9.30
C ARG A 438 -21.55 -20.88 -8.79
N TYR A 439 -20.22 -20.75 -8.84
CA TYR A 439 -19.56 -19.50 -8.42
C TYR A 439 -20.12 -18.30 -9.16
N ALA A 440 -20.33 -18.40 -10.47
CA ALA A 440 -20.93 -17.32 -11.27
C ALA A 440 -22.37 -16.98 -10.84
N GLU A 441 -23.11 -17.90 -10.24
CA GLU A 441 -24.50 -17.73 -9.84
C GLU A 441 -24.65 -17.38 -8.36
N ASP A 442 -23.61 -17.54 -7.56
CA ASP A 442 -23.65 -17.32 -6.11
C ASP A 442 -23.76 -15.82 -5.77
N PRO A 443 -24.84 -15.37 -5.12
CA PRO A 443 -24.98 -13.96 -4.74
C PRO A 443 -23.98 -13.52 -3.66
N ALA A 444 -23.30 -14.43 -3.00
CA ALA A 444 -22.22 -14.13 -2.08
C ALA A 444 -20.92 -13.73 -2.81
N VAL A 445 -20.76 -14.04 -4.10
CA VAL A 445 -19.66 -13.57 -4.92
C VAL A 445 -19.95 -12.13 -5.33
N LEU A 446 -19.28 -11.19 -4.64
CA LEU A 446 -19.46 -9.76 -4.83
C LEU A 446 -18.86 -9.27 -6.13
N GLY A 447 -17.61 -9.61 -6.40
CA GLY A 447 -16.83 -9.08 -7.51
C GLY A 447 -15.83 -10.10 -8.07
N VAL A 448 -15.42 -9.84 -9.30
CA VAL A 448 -14.39 -10.61 -10.01
C VAL A 448 -13.31 -9.69 -10.52
N LEU A 449 -12.04 -10.03 -10.28
CA LEU A 449 -10.88 -9.38 -10.88
C LEU A 449 -10.33 -10.24 -12.03
N VAL A 450 -10.16 -9.64 -13.22
CA VAL A 450 -9.64 -10.38 -14.39
C VAL A 450 -8.18 -10.72 -14.21
N THR A 451 -7.33 -9.72 -13.90
CA THR A 451 -5.89 -9.92 -13.66
C THR A 451 -5.41 -9.05 -12.50
N ASN A 452 -4.44 -9.54 -11.73
CA ASN A 452 -3.84 -8.79 -10.65
C ASN A 452 -2.56 -8.09 -11.09
N GLU A 453 -2.48 -6.76 -10.85
CA GLU A 453 -1.27 -5.95 -11.10
C GLU A 453 -0.60 -6.26 -12.43
N ASN A 454 -1.39 -6.24 -13.48
CA ASN A 454 -0.99 -6.65 -14.81
C ASN A 454 -1.47 -5.62 -15.83
N ASP A 455 -0.70 -4.57 -16.04
CA ASP A 455 -0.96 -3.49 -16.99
C ASP A 455 0.19 -3.32 -17.98
N MET A 456 -0.12 -2.92 -19.20
CA MET A 456 0.88 -2.59 -20.20
C MET A 456 1.33 -1.14 -20.15
N THR A 457 0.48 -0.27 -19.68
CA THR A 457 0.68 1.18 -19.79
C THR A 457 1.76 1.68 -18.84
N GLN A 458 1.85 1.13 -17.63
CA GLN A 458 2.79 1.56 -16.61
C GLN A 458 3.94 0.57 -16.39
N HIS A 459 3.67 -0.74 -16.26
CA HIS A 459 4.66 -1.70 -15.80
C HIS A 459 5.14 -2.67 -16.90
N HIS A 460 4.23 -3.39 -17.54
CA HIS A 460 4.59 -4.56 -18.33
C HIS A 460 4.75 -4.32 -19.86
N GLY A 461 4.51 -3.11 -20.35
CA GLY A 461 4.71 -2.82 -21.79
C GLY A 461 6.17 -2.58 -22.19
N ASN A 462 7.04 -2.32 -21.24
CA ASN A 462 8.41 -1.93 -21.50
C ASN A 462 9.21 -3.03 -22.23
N PHE A 463 9.14 -4.27 -21.78
CA PHE A 463 9.90 -5.37 -22.35
C PHE A 463 9.48 -5.70 -23.79
N MET A 464 8.22 -5.47 -24.16
CA MET A 464 7.72 -5.68 -25.52
C MET A 464 8.15 -4.62 -26.53
N ASN A 465 8.68 -3.50 -26.03
CA ASN A 465 9.23 -2.43 -26.88
C ASN A 465 10.73 -2.60 -27.19
N SER A 466 11.40 -3.53 -26.55
CA SER A 466 12.79 -3.86 -26.81
C SER A 466 12.92 -4.92 -27.93
N ASP A 467 13.87 -4.76 -28.84
CA ASP A 467 14.21 -5.81 -29.82
C ASP A 467 14.97 -6.98 -29.16
N ALA A 468 15.53 -6.76 -27.98
CA ALA A 468 16.26 -7.75 -27.22
C ALA A 468 15.32 -8.61 -26.36
N GLY A 469 15.26 -9.90 -26.63
CA GLY A 469 14.65 -10.88 -25.74
C GLY A 469 13.20 -11.27 -26.04
N HIS A 470 12.40 -10.42 -26.73
CA HIS A 470 10.96 -10.69 -26.94
C HIS A 470 10.46 -10.53 -28.40
N PRO A 471 11.20 -11.00 -29.43
CA PRO A 471 10.89 -10.73 -30.82
C PRO A 471 9.53 -11.28 -31.27
N GLU A 472 9.09 -12.45 -30.79
CA GLU A 472 7.81 -13.04 -31.19
C GLU A 472 6.63 -12.29 -30.57
N HIS A 473 6.66 -11.94 -29.27
CA HIS A 473 5.57 -11.18 -28.65
C HIS A 473 5.53 -9.74 -29.15
N ARG A 474 6.68 -9.13 -29.44
CA ARG A 474 6.72 -7.84 -30.12
C ARG A 474 6.09 -7.86 -31.50
N LYS A 475 6.32 -8.93 -32.27
CA LYS A 475 5.64 -9.13 -33.54
C LYS A 475 4.12 -9.28 -33.38
N MET A 476 3.67 -9.99 -32.32
CA MET A 476 2.25 -10.10 -31.99
C MET A 476 1.67 -8.73 -31.65
N LEU A 477 2.33 -7.97 -30.77
CA LEU A 477 1.92 -6.61 -30.39
C LEU A 477 1.78 -5.71 -31.63
N ARG A 478 2.81 -5.68 -32.51
CA ARG A 478 2.77 -4.90 -33.74
C ARG A 478 1.58 -5.27 -34.63
N LYS A 479 1.30 -6.58 -34.75
CA LYS A 479 0.16 -7.06 -35.54
C LYS A 479 -1.18 -6.60 -34.97
N ILE A 480 -1.35 -6.65 -33.63
CA ILE A 480 -2.59 -6.25 -32.95
C ILE A 480 -2.76 -4.74 -32.99
N ALA A 481 -1.69 -3.97 -32.79
CA ALA A 481 -1.72 -2.52 -32.76
C ALA A 481 -1.81 -1.84 -34.13
N ALA A 482 -1.35 -2.49 -35.19
CA ALA A 482 -1.23 -1.87 -36.51
C ALA A 482 -2.54 -1.26 -37.05
N PRO A 483 -3.73 -1.90 -36.96
CA PRO A 483 -4.97 -1.28 -37.40
C PRO A 483 -5.30 0.03 -36.68
N PHE A 484 -5.10 0.04 -35.36
CA PHE A 484 -5.34 1.23 -34.55
C PHE A 484 -4.35 2.35 -34.87
N ILE A 485 -3.06 2.04 -34.97
CA ILE A 485 -2.02 3.00 -35.35
C ILE A 485 -2.33 3.64 -36.69
N ALA A 486 -2.75 2.84 -37.68
CA ALA A 486 -3.10 3.34 -39.00
C ALA A 486 -4.34 4.25 -38.99
N ALA A 487 -5.39 3.86 -38.27
CA ALA A 487 -6.62 4.65 -38.10
C ALA A 487 -6.35 5.96 -37.39
N SER A 488 -5.52 5.95 -36.35
CA SER A 488 -5.13 7.11 -35.53
C SER A 488 -4.12 8.02 -36.25
N LYS A 489 -3.56 7.59 -37.35
CA LYS A 489 -2.47 8.28 -38.09
C LYS A 489 -1.21 8.51 -37.23
N PHE A 490 -0.96 7.64 -36.26
CA PHE A 490 0.23 7.67 -35.44
C PHE A 490 1.47 7.20 -36.21
N HIS A 491 2.62 7.69 -35.79
CA HIS A 491 3.91 7.23 -36.33
C HIS A 491 4.29 5.88 -35.73
N ALA A 492 4.27 4.82 -36.52
CA ALA A 492 4.53 3.45 -36.05
C ALA A 492 5.88 3.27 -35.34
N SER A 493 6.91 4.04 -35.72
CA SER A 493 8.21 4.04 -35.04
C SER A 493 8.18 4.71 -33.67
N GLU A 494 7.33 5.69 -33.46
CA GLU A 494 7.16 6.39 -32.18
C GLU A 494 6.18 5.65 -31.28
N SER A 495 5.07 5.19 -31.84
CA SER A 495 4.01 4.50 -31.11
C SER A 495 4.42 3.13 -30.54
N LEU A 496 5.42 2.48 -31.11
CA LEU A 496 5.95 1.18 -30.66
C LEU A 496 7.48 1.15 -30.55
N GLY A 497 8.13 2.30 -30.70
CA GLY A 497 9.60 2.40 -30.69
C GLY A 497 10.19 2.53 -29.30
N ALA A 498 9.47 3.17 -28.39
CA ALA A 498 9.89 3.38 -27.01
C ALA A 498 8.69 3.41 -26.07
N TRP A 499 8.83 2.82 -24.90
CA TRP A 499 7.82 2.83 -23.86
C TRP A 499 7.95 4.10 -23.01
N ARG A 500 7.47 5.21 -23.55
CA ARG A 500 7.54 6.56 -22.99
C ARG A 500 6.17 7.21 -23.01
N PRO A 501 5.95 8.27 -22.21
CA PRO A 501 4.78 9.14 -22.38
C PRO A 501 4.60 9.54 -23.85
N GLY A 502 3.35 9.54 -24.33
CA GLY A 502 2.99 9.85 -25.71
C GLY A 502 2.12 8.80 -26.37
N GLU A 503 2.18 8.71 -27.69
CA GLU A 503 1.36 7.81 -28.50
C GLU A 503 1.48 6.33 -28.07
N ALA A 504 2.65 5.92 -27.61
CA ALA A 504 2.88 4.55 -27.14
C ALA A 504 1.90 4.18 -26.00
N LYS A 505 1.66 5.10 -25.07
CA LYS A 505 0.72 4.86 -23.97
C LYS A 505 -0.72 4.75 -24.46
N ILE A 506 -1.13 5.57 -25.43
CA ILE A 506 -2.46 5.51 -26.06
C ILE A 506 -2.65 4.16 -26.76
N VAL A 507 -1.64 3.70 -27.53
CA VAL A 507 -1.68 2.38 -28.19
C VAL A 507 -1.80 1.26 -27.15
N MET A 508 -1.03 1.30 -26.06
CA MET A 508 -1.08 0.28 -25.02
C MET A 508 -2.44 0.26 -24.30
N THR A 509 -3.00 1.43 -24.00
CA THR A 509 -4.36 1.55 -23.44
C THR A 509 -5.41 0.90 -24.35
N HIS A 510 -5.33 1.14 -25.67
CA HIS A 510 -6.23 0.51 -26.62
C HIS A 510 -6.09 -1.03 -26.63
N VAL A 511 -4.85 -1.53 -26.63
CA VAL A 511 -4.60 -2.98 -26.61
C VAL A 511 -5.13 -3.62 -25.33
N GLU A 512 -4.92 -3.00 -24.19
CA GLU A 512 -5.47 -3.44 -22.89
C GLU A 512 -7.00 -3.45 -22.93
N HIS A 513 -7.62 -2.35 -23.33
CA HIS A 513 -9.07 -2.25 -23.43
C HIS A 513 -9.66 -3.41 -24.25
N ARG A 514 -9.14 -3.64 -25.46
CA ARG A 514 -9.64 -4.70 -26.34
C ARG A 514 -9.47 -6.11 -25.74
N SER A 515 -8.43 -6.33 -24.99
CA SER A 515 -8.23 -7.59 -24.26
C SER A 515 -9.24 -7.74 -23.12
N PHE A 516 -9.43 -6.69 -22.32
CA PHE A 516 -10.40 -6.70 -21.23
C PHE A 516 -11.84 -6.82 -21.73
N GLU A 517 -12.19 -6.14 -22.82
CA GLU A 517 -13.51 -6.28 -23.45
C GLU A 517 -13.83 -7.75 -23.77
N ARG A 518 -12.88 -8.49 -24.38
CA ARG A 518 -13.06 -9.92 -24.68
C ARG A 518 -13.13 -10.77 -23.41
N ALA A 519 -12.31 -10.47 -22.41
CA ALA A 519 -12.33 -11.18 -21.14
C ALA A 519 -13.66 -10.98 -20.40
N ILE A 520 -14.17 -9.76 -20.35
CA ILE A 520 -15.47 -9.43 -19.73
C ILE A 520 -16.60 -10.11 -20.49
N ALA A 521 -16.59 -10.06 -21.82
CA ALA A 521 -17.58 -10.76 -22.64
C ALA A 521 -17.61 -12.27 -22.35
N ASN A 522 -16.43 -12.89 -22.20
CA ASN A 522 -16.33 -14.30 -21.79
C ASN A 522 -16.92 -14.54 -20.39
N ILE A 523 -16.59 -13.69 -19.40
CA ILE A 523 -17.12 -13.81 -18.03
C ILE A 523 -18.65 -13.66 -18.02
N ARG A 524 -19.20 -12.70 -18.77
CA ARG A 524 -20.65 -12.53 -18.94
C ARG A 524 -21.32 -13.74 -19.60
N ALA A 525 -20.67 -14.32 -20.62
CA ALA A 525 -21.15 -15.52 -21.29
C ALA A 525 -21.15 -16.77 -20.37
N ILE A 526 -20.26 -16.83 -19.37
CA ILE A 526 -20.28 -17.86 -18.33
C ILE A 526 -21.51 -17.70 -17.39
N GLY A 527 -22.10 -16.51 -17.35
CA GLY A 527 -23.29 -16.19 -16.57
C GLY A 527 -23.01 -15.42 -15.29
N TYR A 528 -21.85 -14.77 -15.15
CA TYR A 528 -21.58 -13.90 -14.01
C TYR A 528 -22.09 -12.47 -14.30
N PRO A 529 -23.08 -11.96 -13.53
CA PRO A 529 -23.65 -10.64 -13.77
C PRO A 529 -23.13 -9.54 -12.84
N GLY A 530 -22.36 -9.88 -11.79
CA GLY A 530 -21.88 -8.95 -10.77
C GLY A 530 -20.74 -8.03 -11.25
N PRO A 531 -20.22 -7.16 -10.38
CA PRO A 531 -19.13 -6.24 -10.70
C PRO A 531 -17.84 -6.93 -11.16
N ILE A 532 -17.19 -6.38 -12.19
CA ILE A 532 -15.92 -6.85 -12.73
C ILE A 532 -14.91 -5.71 -12.69
N ALA A 533 -13.76 -5.94 -12.06
CA ALA A 533 -12.56 -5.13 -12.21
C ALA A 533 -11.63 -5.76 -13.25
N THR A 534 -10.96 -4.96 -14.06
CA THR A 534 -10.05 -5.44 -15.11
C THR A 534 -8.69 -5.83 -14.56
N THR A 535 -7.98 -4.86 -14.04
CA THR A 535 -6.75 -4.97 -13.26
C THR A 535 -6.72 -3.83 -12.24
N ASN A 536 -5.58 -3.57 -11.63
CA ASN A 536 -5.44 -2.60 -10.56
C ASN A 536 -4.58 -1.41 -11.02
N MET A 537 -4.88 -0.22 -10.53
CA MET A 537 -3.93 0.88 -10.52
C MET A 537 -2.98 0.68 -9.34
N TRP A 538 -1.67 0.61 -9.57
CA TRP A 538 -0.68 0.25 -8.55
C TRP A 538 0.70 0.87 -8.79
N GLY A 539 1.60 0.74 -7.83
CA GLY A 539 2.95 1.30 -7.90
C GLY A 539 2.95 2.81 -7.70
N ASP A 540 3.58 3.56 -8.60
CA ASP A 540 3.60 5.02 -8.59
C ASP A 540 2.31 5.67 -9.12
N ASN A 541 1.33 4.85 -9.49
CA ASN A 541 -0.06 5.22 -9.78
C ASN A 541 -0.19 6.38 -10.77
N ARG A 542 0.34 6.19 -11.97
CA ARG A 542 0.22 7.18 -13.04
C ARG A 542 -1.12 7.12 -13.76
N HIS A 543 -1.65 8.26 -14.11
CA HIS A 543 -3.00 8.37 -14.68
C HIS A 543 -3.17 7.73 -16.04
N TRP A 544 -2.10 7.47 -16.80
CA TRP A 544 -2.21 6.79 -18.11
C TRP A 544 -2.76 5.35 -18.04
N SER A 545 -2.76 4.71 -16.86
CA SER A 545 -3.37 3.40 -16.67
C SER A 545 -4.89 3.45 -16.48
N LEU A 546 -5.46 4.60 -16.07
CA LEU A 546 -6.87 4.71 -15.71
C LEU A 546 -7.84 4.45 -16.87
N PRO A 547 -7.62 4.98 -18.11
CA PRO A 547 -8.61 4.83 -19.17
C PRO A 547 -8.93 3.36 -19.49
N SER A 548 -7.97 2.45 -19.55
CA SER A 548 -8.24 1.04 -19.78
C SER A 548 -9.00 0.35 -18.65
N LEU A 549 -8.83 0.84 -17.39
CA LEU A 549 -9.55 0.29 -16.23
C LEU A 549 -11.05 0.58 -16.31
N THR A 550 -11.47 1.63 -17.01
CA THR A 550 -12.90 1.97 -17.18
C THR A 550 -13.68 0.94 -17.99
N THR A 551 -12.99 0.03 -18.68
CA THR A 551 -13.60 -1.14 -19.35
C THR A 551 -14.34 -2.03 -18.35
N GLY A 552 -13.86 -2.11 -17.11
CA GLY A 552 -14.53 -2.77 -16.01
C GLY A 552 -15.73 -1.99 -15.46
N ASP A 553 -16.51 -2.65 -14.64
CA ASP A 553 -17.66 -2.02 -13.96
C ASP A 553 -17.18 -1.13 -12.80
N VAL A 554 -16.06 -1.46 -12.20
CA VAL A 554 -15.44 -0.77 -11.06
C VAL A 554 -13.97 -0.49 -11.35
N ILE A 555 -13.46 0.59 -10.79
CA ILE A 555 -12.02 0.87 -10.74
C ILE A 555 -11.46 0.20 -9.49
N ASP A 556 -10.27 -0.37 -9.61
CA ASP A 556 -9.58 -0.96 -8.47
C ASP A 556 -8.16 -0.40 -8.30
N VAL A 557 -7.73 -0.26 -7.05
CA VAL A 557 -6.43 0.34 -6.73
C VAL A 557 -5.74 -0.39 -5.59
N HIS A 558 -4.40 -0.45 -5.67
CA HIS A 558 -3.53 -0.89 -4.59
C HIS A 558 -2.70 0.27 -4.07
N ALA A 559 -2.59 0.38 -2.73
CA ALA A 559 -1.79 1.42 -2.11
C ALA A 559 -1.17 0.94 -0.80
N TYR A 560 0.14 1.08 -0.71
CA TYR A 560 0.93 0.73 0.46
C TYR A 560 1.76 1.92 0.91
N ASP A 561 2.17 1.91 2.18
CA ASP A 561 3.17 2.84 2.68
C ASP A 561 4.15 2.08 3.58
N GLY A 562 5.42 2.09 3.19
CA GLY A 562 6.51 1.44 3.93
C GLY A 562 7.13 2.32 5.02
N GLU A 563 6.80 3.61 5.04
CA GLU A 563 7.43 4.61 5.91
C GLU A 563 6.43 5.58 6.53
N LEU A 564 5.17 5.19 6.66
CA LEU A 564 4.09 6.07 7.09
C LEU A 564 4.49 7.02 8.20
N ARG A 565 4.24 8.29 7.97
CA ARG A 565 4.35 9.35 8.94
C ARG A 565 3.11 10.22 8.89
N LEU A 566 2.44 10.37 10.02
CA LEU A 566 1.37 11.36 10.16
C LEU A 566 1.90 12.80 9.98
N GLU A 567 3.20 12.98 10.15
CA GLU A 567 3.92 14.24 9.95
C GLU A 567 4.19 14.58 8.48
N GLU A 568 3.84 13.72 7.52
CA GLU A 568 4.01 14.05 6.10
C GLU A 568 3.19 15.27 5.72
N ASN A 569 3.87 16.28 5.21
CA ASN A 569 3.25 17.53 4.80
C ASN A 569 2.66 17.40 3.39
N PRO A 570 1.34 17.51 3.20
CA PRO A 570 0.71 17.33 1.89
C PRO A 570 1.08 18.40 0.85
N HIS A 571 1.61 19.54 1.27
CA HIS A 571 2.19 20.49 0.31
C HIS A 571 3.29 19.84 -0.53
N HIS A 572 3.98 18.82 -0.01
CA HIS A 572 5.20 18.28 -0.60
C HIS A 572 5.16 16.77 -0.83
N SER A 573 4.51 16.02 0.07
CA SER A 573 4.56 14.55 0.07
C SER A 573 3.17 13.94 0.12
N PRO A 574 2.87 12.98 -0.76
CA PRO A 574 1.67 12.17 -0.66
C PRO A 574 1.80 11.11 0.45
N THR A 575 0.66 10.60 0.89
CA THR A 575 0.55 9.38 1.70
C THR A 575 -0.28 8.35 0.95
N PHE A 576 -0.38 7.12 1.46
CA PHE A 576 -1.12 6.06 0.79
C PHE A 576 -2.58 6.42 0.45
N VAL A 577 -3.25 7.25 1.25
CA VAL A 577 -4.63 7.68 0.97
C VAL A 577 -4.74 8.59 -0.26
N HIS A 578 -3.69 9.36 -0.58
CA HIS A 578 -3.65 10.16 -1.80
C HIS A 578 -3.50 9.28 -3.04
N PHE A 579 -2.74 8.17 -2.94
CA PHE A 579 -2.63 7.18 -4.03
C PHE A 579 -3.99 6.54 -4.33
N ILE A 580 -4.79 6.27 -3.31
CA ILE A 580 -6.14 5.73 -3.48
C ILE A 580 -7.06 6.78 -4.12
N ALA A 581 -7.08 8.01 -3.59
CA ALA A 581 -7.93 9.09 -4.10
C ALA A 581 -7.67 9.42 -5.57
N ALA A 582 -6.42 9.31 -6.02
CA ALA A 582 -6.03 9.55 -7.41
C ALA A 582 -6.57 8.51 -8.41
N ALA A 583 -7.17 7.42 -7.93
CA ALA A 583 -7.80 6.39 -8.75
C ALA A 583 -9.33 6.53 -8.86
N GLN A 584 -9.96 7.46 -8.14
CA GLN A 584 -11.41 7.63 -8.13
C GLN A 584 -11.90 8.25 -9.45
N VAL A 585 -12.16 7.42 -10.46
CA VAL A 585 -12.68 7.89 -11.75
C VAL A 585 -14.14 8.29 -11.63
N GLU A 586 -14.47 9.47 -12.19
CA GLU A 586 -15.83 9.98 -12.25
C GLU A 586 -16.80 8.99 -12.88
N GLY A 587 -17.94 8.75 -12.23
CA GLY A 587 -18.96 7.81 -12.70
C GLY A 587 -18.70 6.33 -12.43
N LYS A 588 -17.61 5.97 -11.73
CA LYS A 588 -17.26 4.58 -11.40
C LYS A 588 -17.09 4.39 -9.89
N PRO A 589 -17.58 3.27 -9.31
CA PRO A 589 -17.21 2.90 -7.95
C PRO A 589 -15.71 2.62 -7.85
N LEU A 590 -15.12 2.93 -6.69
CA LEU A 590 -13.73 2.60 -6.39
C LEU A 590 -13.65 1.50 -5.34
N THR A 591 -13.01 0.39 -5.70
CA THR A 591 -12.58 -0.64 -4.76
C THR A 591 -11.08 -0.49 -4.46
N VAL A 592 -10.70 -0.85 -3.25
CA VAL A 592 -9.30 -0.85 -2.82
C VAL A 592 -8.98 -2.27 -2.39
N THR A 593 -8.67 -3.14 -3.35
CA THR A 593 -8.49 -4.57 -3.02
C THR A 593 -7.22 -4.86 -2.25
N GLU A 594 -6.28 -3.90 -2.20
CA GLU A 594 -5.10 -4.00 -1.37
C GLU A 594 -4.69 -2.64 -0.79
N TRP A 595 -4.64 -2.57 0.55
CA TRP A 595 -3.96 -1.50 1.26
C TRP A 595 -3.27 -2.07 2.50
N ASN A 596 -2.11 -1.56 2.86
CA ASN A 596 -1.46 -1.89 4.12
C ASN A 596 -0.38 -0.87 4.48
N LEU A 597 -0.06 -0.85 5.77
CA LEU A 597 1.14 -0.30 6.37
C LEU A 597 1.90 -1.48 6.98
N PRO A 598 2.64 -2.25 6.18
CA PRO A 598 3.15 -3.54 6.61
C PRO A 598 4.30 -3.40 7.62
N PRO A 599 4.56 -4.40 8.47
CA PRO A 599 5.80 -4.45 9.23
C PRO A 599 7.01 -4.28 8.29
N PRO A 600 8.02 -3.51 8.66
CA PRO A 600 8.30 -3.01 10.01
C PRO A 600 7.82 -1.57 10.30
N VAL A 601 6.85 -1.04 9.56
CA VAL A 601 6.33 0.32 9.83
C VAL A 601 5.94 0.45 11.30
N ARG A 602 6.60 1.39 11.99
CA ARG A 602 6.46 1.56 13.44
C ARG A 602 5.03 1.92 13.84
N ASP A 603 4.44 2.87 13.13
CA ASP A 603 3.14 3.45 13.43
C ASP A 603 2.00 2.79 12.60
N ARG A 604 2.20 1.52 12.16
CA ARG A 604 1.22 0.78 11.34
C ARG A 604 -0.16 0.63 11.99
N TYR A 605 -0.26 0.83 13.32
CA TYR A 605 -1.53 0.86 14.05
C TYR A 605 -2.46 2.01 13.62
N VAL A 606 -1.93 3.04 12.99
CA VAL A 606 -2.72 4.20 12.50
C VAL A 606 -3.60 3.81 11.31
N GLY A 607 -3.14 2.86 10.48
CA GLY A 607 -3.76 2.50 9.20
C GLY A 607 -5.25 2.24 9.24
N PRO A 608 -5.78 1.36 10.13
CA PRO A 608 -7.20 1.00 10.13
C PRO A 608 -8.15 2.19 10.34
N LEU A 609 -7.83 3.10 11.24
CA LEU A 609 -8.67 4.28 11.50
C LEU A 609 -8.50 5.34 10.41
N TRP A 610 -7.30 5.49 9.85
CA TRP A 610 -7.08 6.46 8.78
C TRP A 610 -7.81 6.04 7.50
N ILE A 611 -7.67 4.79 7.07
CA ILE A 611 -8.39 4.32 5.87
C ILE A 611 -9.91 4.35 6.07
N ALA A 612 -10.43 4.04 7.27
CA ALA A 612 -11.86 4.11 7.56
C ALA A 612 -12.39 5.55 7.47
N ALA A 613 -11.63 6.52 7.99
CA ALA A 613 -11.95 7.93 7.90
C ALA A 613 -11.97 8.40 6.44
N MET A 614 -10.91 8.11 5.70
CA MET A 614 -10.77 8.55 4.32
C MET A 614 -11.74 7.85 3.37
N ALA A 615 -11.94 6.53 3.52
CA ALA A 615 -12.93 5.81 2.72
C ALA A 615 -14.35 6.35 2.93
N SER A 616 -14.69 6.75 4.16
CA SER A 616 -15.99 7.40 4.43
C SER A 616 -16.08 8.79 3.81
N LEU A 617 -15.05 9.63 3.98
CA LEU A 617 -15.00 10.99 3.45
C LEU A 617 -15.06 11.00 1.92
N GLN A 618 -14.35 10.09 1.26
CA GLN A 618 -14.22 9.99 -0.18
C GLN A 618 -15.34 9.17 -0.83
N GLY A 619 -16.01 8.28 -0.08
CA GLY A 619 -17.03 7.38 -0.60
C GLY A 619 -16.48 6.14 -1.28
N TRP A 620 -15.33 5.61 -0.84
CA TRP A 620 -14.80 4.34 -1.36
C TRP A 620 -15.61 3.16 -0.85
N ASP A 621 -15.89 2.18 -1.72
CA ASP A 621 -16.89 1.15 -1.44
C ASP A 621 -16.38 -0.09 -0.68
N ALA A 622 -15.12 -0.50 -0.91
CA ALA A 622 -14.61 -1.78 -0.43
C ALA A 622 -13.10 -1.73 -0.11
N PRO A 623 -12.68 -1.04 0.95
CA PRO A 623 -11.29 -1.10 1.40
C PRO A 623 -10.96 -2.48 1.98
N MET A 624 -10.00 -3.20 1.34
CA MET A 624 -9.54 -4.53 1.74
C MET A 624 -8.10 -4.49 2.21
N HIS A 625 -7.89 -4.83 3.46
CA HIS A 625 -6.56 -4.90 4.04
C HIS A 625 -5.74 -6.07 3.44
N TYR A 626 -4.50 -5.83 3.04
CA TYR A 626 -3.58 -6.87 2.55
C TYR A 626 -2.45 -7.13 3.55
N ALA A 627 -2.52 -8.21 4.32
CA ALA A 627 -3.54 -9.22 4.26
C ALA A 627 -3.85 -9.73 5.69
N TYR A 628 -5.00 -10.35 5.83
CA TYR A 628 -5.29 -11.10 7.04
C TYR A 628 -4.24 -12.19 7.25
N SER A 629 -3.99 -13.03 6.24
CA SER A 629 -2.89 -13.99 6.26
C SER A 629 -2.47 -14.42 4.85
N VAL A 630 -1.17 -14.57 4.67
CA VAL A 630 -0.49 -15.16 3.50
C VAL A 630 0.14 -16.50 3.86
N THR A 631 0.44 -16.70 5.13
CA THR A 631 1.09 -17.90 5.67
C THR A 631 0.06 -18.97 6.05
N LYS A 632 0.51 -20.13 6.47
CA LYS A 632 -0.39 -21.15 7.03
C LYS A 632 -1.11 -20.61 8.26
N LEU A 633 -2.38 -21.00 8.40
CA LEU A 633 -3.21 -20.66 9.57
C LEU A 633 -2.89 -21.59 10.73
N GLU A 634 -1.85 -21.28 11.45
CA GLU A 634 -1.32 -22.02 12.61
C GLU A 634 -0.65 -21.03 13.57
N ASP A 635 -0.17 -21.52 14.72
CA ASP A 635 0.61 -20.68 15.62
C ASP A 635 1.86 -20.15 14.90
N PRO A 636 2.01 -18.81 14.84
CA PRO A 636 3.07 -18.23 14.04
C PRO A 636 4.43 -18.28 14.78
N HIS A 637 5.48 -18.46 14.02
CA HIS A 637 6.86 -18.42 14.54
C HIS A 637 7.59 -17.13 14.20
N ASP A 638 7.37 -16.61 13.00
CA ASP A 638 8.05 -15.43 12.48
C ASP A 638 7.05 -14.35 12.02
N VAL A 639 7.47 -13.11 12.12
CA VAL A 639 6.73 -11.98 11.55
C VAL A 639 6.80 -12.07 10.03
N HIS A 640 5.65 -12.11 9.40
CA HIS A 640 5.52 -12.01 7.96
C HIS A 640 4.90 -10.66 7.61
N GLN A 641 5.57 -9.88 6.74
CA GLN A 641 5.12 -8.51 6.44
C GLN A 641 3.69 -8.41 5.91
N TRP A 642 3.19 -9.48 5.30
CA TRP A 642 1.86 -9.55 4.72
C TRP A 642 0.86 -10.40 5.54
N SER A 643 1.16 -10.75 6.79
CA SER A 643 0.24 -11.53 7.64
C SER A 643 -0.05 -10.79 8.94
N ALA A 644 -1.25 -10.21 9.04
CA ALA A 644 -1.64 -9.35 10.15
C ALA A 644 -2.38 -10.08 11.28
N LEU A 645 -2.94 -11.27 11.04
CA LEU A 645 -3.91 -11.91 11.96
C LEU A 645 -3.46 -12.00 13.43
N TYR A 646 -2.19 -12.00 13.69
CA TYR A 646 -1.59 -12.08 15.02
C TYR A 646 -0.89 -10.78 15.47
N ASP A 647 -0.77 -9.78 14.57
CA ASP A 647 -0.15 -8.48 14.87
C ASP A 647 -1.14 -7.52 15.54
N PRO A 648 -0.95 -7.19 16.82
CA PRO A 648 -1.88 -6.31 17.52
C PRO A 648 -1.90 -4.90 16.94
N ALA A 649 -0.78 -4.41 16.40
CA ALA A 649 -0.72 -3.07 15.82
C ALA A 649 -1.58 -2.94 14.55
N GLN A 650 -1.73 -3.99 13.77
CA GLN A 650 -2.60 -3.98 12.60
C GLN A 650 -4.05 -4.33 12.93
N MET A 651 -4.27 -5.24 13.88
CA MET A 651 -5.60 -5.81 14.10
C MET A 651 -6.41 -5.15 15.22
N ALA A 652 -5.78 -4.50 16.21
CA ALA A 652 -6.50 -3.99 17.37
C ALA A 652 -7.60 -2.98 17.00
N LEU A 653 -7.35 -2.11 16.05
CA LEU A 653 -8.28 -1.05 15.64
C LEU A 653 -9.25 -1.46 14.53
N MET A 654 -9.08 -2.63 13.91
CA MET A 654 -9.98 -3.12 12.85
C MET A 654 -11.46 -3.17 13.28
N PRO A 655 -11.82 -3.64 14.51
CA PRO A 655 -13.23 -3.64 14.94
C PRO A 655 -13.84 -2.24 15.04
N ALA A 656 -13.13 -1.27 15.63
CA ALA A 656 -13.59 0.11 15.72
C ALA A 656 -13.73 0.76 14.34
N ALA A 657 -12.76 0.54 13.46
CA ALA A 657 -12.77 1.01 12.08
C ALA A 657 -13.94 0.40 11.28
N ALA A 658 -14.15 -0.92 11.41
CA ALA A 658 -15.26 -1.61 10.77
C ALA A 658 -16.63 -1.08 11.19
N VAL A 659 -16.84 -0.85 12.49
CA VAL A 659 -18.11 -0.29 13.02
C VAL A 659 -18.31 1.13 12.49
N ALA A 660 -17.31 1.99 12.59
CA ALA A 660 -17.42 3.37 12.15
C ALA A 660 -17.69 3.49 10.65
N PHE A 661 -16.98 2.72 9.82
CA PHE A 661 -17.13 2.72 8.38
C PHE A 661 -18.49 2.14 7.94
N ARG A 662 -18.83 0.94 8.45
CA ARG A 662 -20.02 0.23 7.99
C ARG A 662 -21.34 0.86 8.46
N LEU A 663 -21.34 1.47 9.64
CA LEU A 663 -22.51 2.21 10.15
C LEU A 663 -22.56 3.67 9.66
N GLY A 664 -21.54 4.15 8.93
CA GLY A 664 -21.49 5.51 8.41
C GLY A 664 -21.39 6.57 9.50
N HIS A 665 -20.58 6.32 10.54
CA HIS A 665 -20.37 7.31 11.61
C HIS A 665 -19.69 8.58 11.11
N ILE A 666 -18.89 8.46 10.03
CA ILE A 666 -18.20 9.57 9.39
C ILE A 666 -18.93 9.91 8.09
N LYS A 667 -19.16 11.17 7.84
CA LYS A 667 -19.91 11.63 6.70
C LYS A 667 -19.06 11.65 5.44
N LEU A 668 -19.74 11.48 4.30
CA LEU A 668 -19.20 11.84 3.00
C LEU A 668 -18.89 13.34 2.98
N ALA A 669 -17.85 13.75 2.28
CA ALA A 669 -17.47 15.14 2.11
C ALA A 669 -18.63 15.99 1.57
N ASN A 670 -18.72 17.22 2.05
CA ASN A 670 -19.76 18.16 1.64
C ASN A 670 -19.53 18.70 0.21
N LYS A 671 -18.26 18.71 -0.23
CA LYS A 671 -17.87 19.22 -1.54
C LYS A 671 -17.18 18.12 -2.34
N THR A 672 -17.36 18.19 -3.66
CA THR A 672 -16.62 17.34 -4.60
C THR A 672 -15.78 18.21 -5.52
N TYR A 673 -14.51 17.87 -5.66
CA TYR A 673 -13.61 18.45 -6.64
C TYR A 673 -13.40 17.47 -7.79
N ARG A 674 -13.62 17.95 -9.00
CA ARG A 674 -13.46 17.21 -10.24
C ARG A 674 -12.13 17.60 -10.86
N ILE A 675 -11.15 16.72 -10.74
CA ILE A 675 -9.82 16.91 -11.34
C ILE A 675 -9.93 16.56 -12.82
N GLU A 676 -9.90 17.56 -13.68
CA GLU A 676 -10.04 17.38 -15.11
C GLU A 676 -8.66 17.13 -15.74
N LEU A 677 -8.45 15.91 -16.20
CA LEU A 677 -7.24 15.56 -16.93
C LEU A 677 -7.38 15.91 -18.40
N SER A 678 -6.34 16.49 -18.98
CA SER A 678 -6.24 16.66 -20.42
C SER A 678 -5.55 15.44 -21.06
N ARG A 679 -5.69 15.27 -22.37
CA ARG A 679 -4.89 14.28 -23.13
C ARG A 679 -3.40 14.40 -22.81
N ASN A 680 -2.89 15.64 -22.71
CA ASN A 680 -1.49 15.88 -22.40
C ASN A 680 -1.11 15.39 -21.01
N THR A 681 -1.90 15.75 -19.99
CA THR A 681 -1.65 15.32 -18.61
C THR A 681 -1.81 13.81 -18.42
N THR A 682 -2.70 13.17 -19.19
CA THR A 682 -2.90 11.73 -19.11
C THR A 682 -1.80 10.94 -19.83
N TYR A 683 -1.38 11.33 -21.04
CA TYR A 683 -0.54 10.46 -21.86
C TYR A 683 0.84 11.02 -22.19
N TYR A 684 1.04 12.34 -22.17
CA TYR A 684 2.29 12.96 -22.60
C TYR A 684 3.13 13.50 -21.44
N THR A 685 2.61 13.41 -20.21
CA THR A 685 3.34 13.74 -19.00
C THR A 685 3.27 12.57 -18.01
N GLU A 686 4.06 12.63 -16.96
CA GLU A 686 4.05 11.62 -15.89
C GLU A 686 3.22 12.11 -14.70
N THR A 687 1.98 12.50 -14.97
CA THR A 687 1.07 13.04 -13.94
C THR A 687 0.69 11.95 -12.94
N SER A 688 0.89 12.25 -11.68
CA SER A 688 0.52 11.43 -10.53
C SER A 688 0.35 12.34 -9.30
N MET A 689 -0.09 11.81 -8.16
CA MET A 689 -0.17 12.58 -6.92
C MET A 689 1.21 13.10 -6.45
N ILE A 690 2.31 12.48 -6.88
CA ILE A 690 3.66 12.96 -6.55
C ILE A 690 3.92 14.30 -7.23
N SER A 691 3.52 14.46 -8.49
CA SER A 691 3.71 15.67 -9.28
C SER A 691 2.58 16.70 -9.18
N SER A 692 1.46 16.36 -8.54
CA SER A 692 0.25 17.20 -8.47
C SER A 692 0.00 17.70 -7.05
N ALA A 693 0.07 19.02 -6.83
CA ALA A 693 -0.29 19.62 -5.55
C ALA A 693 -1.79 19.46 -5.26
N ALA A 694 -2.65 19.61 -6.26
CA ALA A 694 -4.09 19.41 -6.10
C ALA A 694 -4.43 18.01 -5.57
N LEU A 695 -3.80 16.96 -6.13
CA LEU A 695 -4.02 15.58 -5.69
C LEU A 695 -3.42 15.26 -4.32
N ARG A 696 -2.49 16.05 -3.81
CA ARG A 696 -1.98 15.91 -2.44
C ARG A 696 -2.79 16.69 -1.42
N THR A 697 -3.33 17.84 -1.80
CA THR A 697 -3.92 18.78 -0.83
C THR A 697 -5.44 18.76 -0.76
N LEU A 698 -6.14 18.25 -1.77
CA LEU A 698 -7.60 18.12 -1.76
C LEU A 698 -8.15 16.89 -1.03
N PRO A 699 -7.59 15.67 -1.19
CA PRO A 699 -8.29 14.46 -0.74
C PRO A 699 -8.57 14.37 0.76
N GLU A 700 -7.77 15.00 1.60
CA GLU A 700 -8.02 15.03 3.04
C GLU A 700 -9.04 16.14 3.44
N GLN A 701 -9.35 17.04 2.54
CA GLN A 701 -10.33 18.12 2.77
C GLN A 701 -11.72 17.76 2.26
N SER A 702 -11.79 17.25 1.03
CA SER A 702 -13.03 17.10 0.28
C SER A 702 -12.95 15.89 -0.64
N ARG A 703 -14.09 15.47 -1.17
CA ARG A 703 -14.13 14.38 -2.15
C ARG A 703 -13.47 14.80 -3.46
N VAL A 704 -12.69 13.89 -4.03
CA VAL A 704 -12.02 14.06 -5.32
C VAL A 704 -12.52 13.00 -6.30
N VAL A 705 -12.81 13.43 -7.53
CA VAL A 705 -13.06 12.51 -8.66
C VAL A 705 -12.18 12.90 -9.84
N ILE A 706 -11.70 11.91 -10.57
CA ILE A 706 -10.83 12.07 -11.73
C ILE A 706 -11.68 12.03 -13.00
N ALA A 707 -11.76 13.14 -13.69
CA ALA A 707 -12.40 13.21 -14.99
C ALA A 707 -11.37 12.92 -16.08
N LEU A 708 -11.56 11.83 -16.78
CA LEU A 708 -10.69 11.41 -17.87
C LEU A 708 -10.96 12.25 -19.13
N PRO A 709 -9.93 12.54 -19.96
CA PRO A 709 -10.11 13.29 -21.18
C PRO A 709 -10.82 12.45 -22.25
N ASP A 710 -11.54 13.12 -23.12
CA ASP A 710 -11.96 12.55 -24.38
C ASP A 710 -10.71 12.31 -25.26
N ILE A 711 -10.54 11.07 -25.72
CA ILE A 711 -9.46 10.65 -26.60
C ILE A 711 -10.06 10.29 -27.95
N PRO A 712 -9.97 11.17 -28.95
CA PRO A 712 -10.65 11.00 -30.25
C PRO A 712 -10.31 9.70 -30.99
N GLU A 713 -9.17 9.09 -30.65
CA GLU A 713 -8.75 7.81 -31.25
C GLU A 713 -9.47 6.60 -30.64
N PHE A 714 -10.09 6.75 -29.48
CA PHE A 714 -10.84 5.65 -28.84
C PHE A 714 -12.29 5.67 -29.34
N ASP A 715 -12.74 4.57 -29.91
CA ASP A 715 -14.12 4.34 -30.34
C ASP A 715 -15.02 3.76 -29.25
N TRP A 716 -14.50 3.60 -28.06
CA TRP A 716 -15.12 2.95 -26.90
C TRP A 716 -15.15 3.84 -25.64
N ASP A 717 -14.39 4.91 -25.61
CA ASP A 717 -14.31 5.81 -24.45
C ASP A 717 -15.41 6.88 -24.55
N THR A 718 -16.27 6.89 -23.55
CA THR A 718 -17.27 7.94 -23.40
C THR A 718 -17.07 8.53 -22.01
N PRO A 719 -16.57 9.76 -21.90
CA PRO A 719 -16.41 10.41 -20.61
C PRO A 719 -17.73 10.42 -19.84
N ALA A 720 -17.65 10.14 -18.56
CA ALA A 720 -18.80 10.21 -17.68
C ALA A 720 -19.37 11.66 -17.66
N PRO A 721 -20.69 11.83 -17.49
CA PRO A 721 -21.23 13.16 -17.29
C PRO A 721 -20.67 13.77 -16.00
N PRO A 722 -20.40 15.09 -15.99
CA PRO A 722 -19.82 15.73 -14.82
C PRO A 722 -20.65 15.51 -13.56
N THR A 723 -19.99 15.22 -12.47
CA THR A 723 -20.61 15.05 -11.15
C THR A 723 -21.36 16.34 -10.77
N PRO A 724 -22.66 16.29 -10.50
CA PRO A 724 -23.46 17.48 -10.22
C PRO A 724 -22.92 18.26 -9.03
N GLY A 725 -22.71 19.57 -9.21
CA GLY A 725 -22.22 20.47 -8.16
C GLY A 725 -20.72 20.36 -7.86
N ALA A 726 -19.97 19.54 -8.57
CA ALA A 726 -18.53 19.44 -8.40
C ALA A 726 -17.80 20.71 -8.88
N GLN A 727 -16.75 21.09 -8.18
CA GLN A 727 -15.85 22.18 -8.58
C GLN A 727 -14.75 21.61 -9.48
N THR A 728 -14.63 22.13 -10.69
CA THR A 728 -13.61 21.65 -11.63
C THR A 728 -12.25 22.26 -11.35
N VAL A 729 -11.23 21.45 -11.30
CA VAL A 729 -9.81 21.79 -11.16
C VAL A 729 -9.08 21.32 -12.42
N THR A 730 -8.46 22.27 -13.14
CA THR A 730 -7.67 22.01 -14.35
C THR A 730 -6.18 22.24 -14.14
N ASP A 731 -5.83 23.06 -13.14
CA ASP A 731 -4.43 23.30 -12.76
C ASP A 731 -4.02 22.31 -11.65
N LEU A 732 -3.28 21.30 -12.03
CA LEU A 732 -2.81 20.26 -11.12
C LEU A 732 -1.69 20.74 -10.17
N SER A 733 -1.11 21.91 -10.43
CA SER A 733 -0.10 22.54 -9.58
C SER A 733 -0.69 23.40 -8.47
N GLU A 734 -2.01 23.66 -8.53
CA GLU A 734 -2.71 24.46 -7.52
C GLU A 734 -2.68 23.74 -6.16
N ASP A 735 -2.26 24.47 -5.15
CA ASP A 735 -2.25 24.01 -3.77
C ASP A 735 -3.48 24.58 -3.04
N PHE A 736 -4.33 23.67 -2.55
CA PHE A 736 -5.60 24.01 -1.91
C PHE A 736 -5.49 24.19 -0.39
N LEU A 737 -4.29 24.09 0.15
CA LEU A 737 -4.04 24.41 1.56
C LEU A 737 -3.44 25.82 1.69
N PRO A 738 -3.82 26.57 2.71
CA PRO A 738 -3.19 27.87 2.97
C PRO A 738 -1.69 27.76 3.19
N VAL A 739 -0.93 28.67 2.62
CA VAL A 739 0.52 28.75 2.84
C VAL A 739 0.83 28.82 4.33
N GLY A 740 1.75 27.96 4.78
CA GLY A 740 2.14 27.90 6.19
C GLY A 740 1.16 27.15 7.10
N SER A 741 0.13 26.51 6.54
CA SER A 741 -0.72 25.61 7.35
C SER A 741 0.10 24.43 7.88
N THR A 742 -0.31 23.96 9.04
CA THR A 742 0.32 22.81 9.73
C THR A 742 -0.65 21.64 9.93
N SER A 743 -1.88 21.82 9.46
CA SER A 743 -2.95 20.83 9.58
C SER A 743 -3.94 20.95 8.43
N VAL A 744 -4.66 19.88 8.17
CA VAL A 744 -5.79 19.81 7.27
C VAL A 744 -7.04 19.38 8.04
N THR A 745 -8.16 20.00 7.71
CA THR A 745 -9.48 19.67 8.26
C THR A 745 -10.42 19.33 7.13
N SER A 746 -11.16 18.22 7.25
CA SER A 746 -12.19 17.88 6.26
C SER A 746 -13.28 18.94 6.22
N ASP A 747 -13.94 19.11 5.08
CA ASP A 747 -15.04 20.06 4.90
C ASP A 747 -16.29 19.69 5.71
N THR A 748 -16.36 18.48 6.25
CA THR A 748 -17.34 18.07 7.25
C THR A 748 -16.98 18.52 8.66
N GLY A 749 -15.73 18.95 8.89
CA GLY A 749 -15.20 19.29 10.21
C GLY A 749 -14.93 18.07 11.10
N GLU A 750 -15.17 16.87 10.62
CA GLU A 750 -15.09 15.63 11.43
C GLU A 750 -13.68 15.02 11.51
N ILE A 751 -12.82 15.31 10.53
CA ILE A 751 -11.45 14.74 10.44
C ILE A 751 -10.44 15.87 10.47
N VAL A 752 -9.42 15.76 11.31
CA VAL A 752 -8.30 16.70 11.36
C VAL A 752 -6.99 15.93 11.38
N ARG A 753 -6.10 16.20 10.43
CA ARG A 753 -4.72 15.76 10.51
C ARG A 753 -3.79 16.95 10.74
N ASP A 754 -3.16 16.96 11.89
CA ASP A 754 -2.13 17.92 12.29
C ASP A 754 -0.77 17.29 12.04
N TRP A 755 -0.19 17.56 10.87
CA TRP A 755 1.11 16.97 10.50
C TRP A 755 2.27 17.58 11.27
N ALA A 756 2.16 18.83 11.73
CA ALA A 756 3.22 19.41 12.55
C ALA A 756 3.37 18.69 13.90
N ASN A 757 2.28 18.14 14.40
CA ASN A 757 2.26 17.37 15.65
C ASN A 757 2.19 15.85 15.44
N GLY A 758 1.98 15.37 14.22
CA GLY A 758 1.84 13.94 13.91
C GLY A 758 0.59 13.33 14.54
N ILE A 759 -0.55 14.01 14.46
CA ILE A 759 -1.82 13.58 15.08
C ILE A 759 -2.92 13.58 14.01
N LEU A 760 -3.72 12.50 14.03
CA LEU A 760 -4.99 12.42 13.30
C LEU A 760 -6.12 12.24 14.31
N THR A 761 -7.17 13.04 14.18
CA THR A 761 -8.38 12.94 15.01
C THR A 761 -9.63 12.80 14.16
N VAL A 762 -10.62 12.10 14.71
CA VAL A 762 -11.99 12.06 14.20
C VAL A 762 -12.95 12.36 15.33
N ASP A 763 -13.88 13.25 15.06
CA ASP A 763 -14.87 13.71 16.02
C ASP A 763 -16.27 13.63 15.42
N THR A 764 -16.98 12.55 15.71
CA THR A 764 -18.35 12.31 15.27
C THR A 764 -19.23 11.88 16.43
N PRO A 765 -20.55 12.01 16.34
CA PRO A 765 -21.44 11.56 17.44
C PRO A 765 -21.28 10.05 17.77
N GLY A 766 -21.05 9.19 16.79
CA GLY A 766 -20.97 7.74 16.99
C GLY A 766 -19.56 7.20 17.28
N SER A 767 -18.53 7.96 16.90
CA SER A 767 -17.13 7.55 17.08
C SER A 767 -16.22 8.76 17.27
N GLN A 768 -15.33 8.70 18.25
CA GLN A 768 -14.32 9.72 18.48
C GLN A 768 -12.98 9.05 18.73
N TRP A 769 -11.94 9.49 18.02
CA TRP A 769 -10.60 8.92 18.18
C TRP A 769 -9.47 9.91 17.94
N ALA A 770 -8.34 9.60 18.53
CA ALA A 770 -7.07 10.25 18.24
C ALA A 770 -5.97 9.21 18.05
N VAL A 771 -5.13 9.41 17.05
CA VAL A 771 -3.98 8.54 16.75
C VAL A 771 -2.74 9.36 16.48
N GLY A 772 -1.57 8.81 16.82
CA GLY A 772 -0.27 9.40 16.56
C GLY A 772 0.46 9.84 17.82
N TRP A 773 1.05 11.02 17.79
CA TRP A 773 1.86 11.53 18.91
C TRP A 773 0.99 12.21 19.98
N LEU A 774 0.41 11.40 20.87
CA LEU A 774 -0.56 11.86 21.89
C LEU A 774 0.06 12.18 23.25
N GLY A 775 1.24 11.61 23.55
CA GLY A 775 1.85 11.71 24.87
C GLY A 775 2.14 13.13 25.33
N GLY A 776 1.75 13.44 26.59
CA GLY A 776 1.92 14.73 27.22
C GLY A 776 0.96 15.83 26.73
N LYS A 777 0.03 15.47 25.79
CA LYS A 777 -0.97 16.39 25.25
C LYS A 777 -2.35 16.11 25.81
N THR A 778 -3.22 17.12 25.80
CA THR A 778 -4.65 16.97 26.01
C THR A 778 -5.35 17.09 24.67
N ILE A 779 -5.98 16.00 24.23
CA ILE A 779 -6.79 15.99 23.01
C ILE A 779 -8.24 16.09 23.42
N THR A 780 -8.91 17.16 23.02
CA THR A 780 -10.31 17.40 23.33
C THR A 780 -11.14 17.26 22.06
N LEU A 781 -12.09 16.32 22.10
CA LEU A 781 -13.10 16.08 21.08
C LEU A 781 -14.48 16.44 21.67
N GLY A 782 -15.55 16.28 20.91
CA GLY A 782 -16.90 16.67 21.34
C GLY A 782 -17.28 16.09 22.70
N ASP A 783 -17.28 14.77 22.82
CA ASP A 783 -17.63 14.08 24.06
C ASP A 783 -16.44 13.44 24.81
N VAL A 784 -15.28 13.37 24.17
CA VAL A 784 -14.10 12.65 24.69
C VAL A 784 -12.94 13.61 24.94
N GLU A 785 -12.24 13.41 26.05
CA GLU A 785 -10.95 14.04 26.30
C GLU A 785 -9.93 12.96 26.62
N ILE A 786 -8.77 13.00 25.95
CA ILE A 786 -7.71 12.00 26.04
C ILE A 786 -6.44 12.67 26.56
N ARG A 787 -5.82 12.09 27.59
CA ARG A 787 -4.51 12.49 28.11
C ARG A 787 -3.66 11.26 28.33
N LEU A 788 -2.63 11.09 27.55
CA LEU A 788 -1.76 9.93 27.64
C LEU A 788 -0.37 10.28 28.14
N ASN A 789 0.24 9.31 28.84
CA ASN A 789 1.66 9.29 29.15
C ASN A 789 2.46 8.61 28.04
N THR A 790 1.84 7.64 27.35
CA THR A 790 2.43 6.93 26.21
C THR A 790 2.56 7.88 25.03
N LYS A 791 3.77 7.98 24.47
CA LYS A 791 4.11 9.00 23.45
C LYS A 791 3.32 8.79 22.16
N HIS A 792 3.41 7.61 21.60
CA HIS A 792 2.77 7.22 20.34
C HIS A 792 1.68 6.21 20.64
N ALA A 793 0.45 6.53 20.32
CA ALA A 793 -0.68 5.64 20.59
C ALA A 793 -1.89 5.96 19.72
N ALA A 794 -2.86 5.08 19.75
CA ALA A 794 -4.21 5.31 19.28
C ALA A 794 -5.21 5.03 20.41
N VAL A 795 -6.22 5.88 20.50
CA VAL A 795 -7.38 5.73 21.39
C VAL A 795 -8.63 5.97 20.57
N ALA A 796 -9.53 5.00 20.53
CA ALA A 796 -10.80 5.09 19.82
C ALA A 796 -11.97 4.71 20.72
N LEU A 797 -12.98 5.57 20.77
CA LEU A 797 -14.27 5.30 21.38
C LEU A 797 -15.30 5.16 20.28
N THR A 798 -16.03 4.04 20.25
CA THR A 798 -17.03 3.73 19.23
C THR A 798 -18.28 3.16 19.89
N ALA A 799 -19.44 3.78 19.66
CA ALA A 799 -20.71 3.29 20.18
C ALA A 799 -21.11 1.98 19.48
N LEU A 800 -21.55 0.99 20.27
CA LEU A 800 -21.90 -0.34 19.78
C LEU A 800 -23.42 -0.60 19.76
N ASP A 801 -24.22 0.30 20.29
CA ASP A 801 -25.68 0.15 20.45
C ASP A 801 -26.50 1.06 19.51
N GLY A 802 -25.84 1.64 18.50
CA GLY A 802 -26.47 2.55 17.53
C GLY A 802 -26.82 3.93 18.09
N ALA A 803 -26.42 4.24 19.33
CA ALA A 803 -26.59 5.54 19.94
C ALA A 803 -25.38 6.44 19.72
N GLU A 804 -25.52 7.73 19.98
CA GLU A 804 -24.35 8.63 20.09
C GLU A 804 -23.54 8.31 21.35
N LEU A 805 -22.23 8.57 21.35
CA LEU A 805 -21.33 8.30 22.49
C LEU A 805 -21.87 8.86 23.80
N ARG A 806 -22.46 10.06 23.76
CA ARG A 806 -23.04 10.72 24.94
C ARG A 806 -24.17 9.93 25.60
N THR A 807 -24.94 9.16 24.84
CA THR A 807 -26.13 8.42 25.29
C THR A 807 -25.94 6.91 25.24
N SER A 808 -24.86 6.44 24.63
CA SER A 808 -24.57 5.02 24.46
C SER A 808 -24.32 4.33 25.80
N LYS A 809 -24.91 3.13 25.94
CA LYS A 809 -24.72 2.25 27.10
C LYS A 809 -23.68 1.16 26.85
N GLN A 810 -23.15 1.09 25.62
CA GLN A 810 -22.13 0.13 25.20
C GLN A 810 -21.13 0.82 24.26
N ILE A 811 -19.99 1.24 24.79
CA ILE A 811 -18.94 1.91 24.02
C ILE A 811 -17.70 1.04 24.03
N LEU A 812 -17.22 0.70 22.85
CA LEU A 812 -15.92 0.08 22.68
C LEU A 812 -14.85 1.16 22.83
N LEU A 813 -14.01 1.02 23.82
CA LEU A 813 -12.75 1.76 23.94
C LEU A 813 -11.63 0.85 23.47
N THR A 814 -10.96 1.24 22.41
CA THR A 814 -9.77 0.54 21.88
C THR A 814 -8.53 1.38 22.12
N THR A 815 -7.48 0.76 22.64
CA THR A 815 -6.18 1.40 22.83
C THR A 815 -5.08 0.53 22.25
N ILE A 816 -4.17 1.12 21.51
CA ILE A 816 -2.97 0.47 20.99
C ILE A 816 -1.83 1.49 20.87
N ALA A 817 -0.62 1.03 21.04
CA ALA A 817 0.59 1.76 20.77
C ALA A 817 1.49 0.89 19.85
N ARG A 818 2.80 1.05 19.93
CA ARG A 818 3.71 0.26 19.13
C ARG A 818 3.66 -1.21 19.52
N ALA A 819 3.81 -2.09 18.54
CA ALA A 819 4.02 -3.50 18.78
C ALA A 819 5.27 -3.96 18.01
N VAL A 820 6.19 -4.60 18.72
CA VAL A 820 7.48 -5.04 18.17
C VAL A 820 7.69 -6.52 18.43
N PRO A 821 8.38 -7.25 17.55
CA PRO A 821 8.78 -8.62 17.83
C PRO A 821 9.71 -8.69 19.04
N ALA A 822 9.55 -9.68 19.89
CA ALA A 822 10.34 -9.83 21.10
C ALA A 822 11.84 -10.06 20.82
N LYS A 823 12.16 -10.68 19.68
CA LYS A 823 13.55 -10.94 19.30
C LYS A 823 13.69 -11.04 17.78
N GLY A 824 14.31 -10.02 17.16
CA GLY A 824 14.45 -9.99 15.70
C GLY A 824 13.09 -10.09 15.03
N PRO A 825 12.93 -10.83 13.91
CA PRO A 825 11.64 -11.01 13.26
C PRO A 825 10.74 -12.07 13.92
N ARG A 826 11.06 -12.56 15.13
CA ARG A 826 10.35 -13.68 15.76
C ARG A 826 9.22 -13.23 16.65
N ILE A 827 8.09 -13.92 16.57
CA ILE A 827 6.98 -13.81 17.49
C ILE A 827 7.37 -14.48 18.84
N PRO A 828 6.89 -14.01 19.98
CA PRO A 828 5.74 -13.13 20.19
C PRO A 828 6.02 -11.63 19.96
N PHE A 829 4.95 -10.88 19.73
CA PHE A 829 4.99 -9.42 19.82
C PHE A 829 4.97 -8.96 21.29
N SER A 830 5.75 -7.93 21.57
CA SER A 830 5.60 -7.10 22.76
C SER A 830 4.81 -5.86 22.36
N ALA A 831 3.74 -5.55 23.10
CA ALA A 831 2.92 -4.37 22.88
C ALA A 831 3.19 -3.32 23.95
N GLU A 832 3.42 -2.08 23.50
CA GLU A 832 3.65 -0.95 24.40
C GLU A 832 2.37 -0.65 25.21
N PRO A 833 2.47 -0.59 26.56
CA PRO A 833 1.33 -0.25 27.41
C PRO A 833 0.82 1.16 27.13
N VAL A 834 -0.50 1.31 26.98
CA VAL A 834 -1.13 2.63 26.86
C VAL A 834 -1.59 3.11 28.22
N GLY A 835 -0.88 4.09 28.77
CA GLY A 835 -1.18 4.67 30.06
C GLY A 835 -1.65 6.12 29.96
N GLY A 836 -2.53 6.50 30.87
CA GLY A 836 -3.12 7.83 30.94
C GLY A 836 -4.60 7.80 31.29
N THR A 837 -5.34 8.81 30.87
CA THR A 837 -6.76 8.93 31.18
C THR A 837 -7.60 9.22 29.95
N VAL A 838 -8.83 8.68 29.96
CA VAL A 838 -9.88 9.02 29.01
C VAL A 838 -11.09 9.51 29.79
N SER A 839 -11.64 10.66 29.40
CA SER A 839 -12.89 11.14 29.98
C SER A 839 -14.00 11.22 28.93
N LEU A 840 -15.21 10.82 29.34
CA LEU A 840 -16.39 10.77 28.49
C LEU A 840 -17.52 11.64 29.11
N ALA A 841 -18.02 12.59 28.34
CA ALA A 841 -19.26 13.27 28.63
C ALA A 841 -20.41 12.30 28.37
N SER A 842 -21.15 11.92 29.41
CA SER A 842 -22.27 10.99 29.26
C SER A 842 -23.50 11.46 30.04
N SER A 843 -24.66 11.29 29.39
CA SER A 843 -25.98 11.52 29.98
C SER A 843 -26.61 10.21 30.51
N VAL A 844 -25.92 9.10 30.38
CA VAL A 844 -26.39 7.78 30.89
C VAL A 844 -26.54 7.84 32.40
N ALA A 845 -27.67 7.37 32.91
CA ALA A 845 -27.95 7.33 34.33
C ALA A 845 -27.10 6.28 35.06
N GLY A 846 -26.69 6.59 36.29
CA GLY A 846 -25.89 5.70 37.11
C GLY A 846 -24.38 5.79 36.86
N PRO A 847 -23.59 5.06 37.67
CA PRO A 847 -22.13 5.00 37.48
C PRO A 847 -21.78 4.22 36.21
N LEU A 848 -20.70 4.66 35.56
CA LEU A 848 -20.11 3.94 34.42
C LEU A 848 -18.88 3.16 34.89
N GLU A 849 -18.64 2.02 34.25
CA GLU A 849 -17.46 1.18 34.48
C GLU A 849 -16.73 0.89 33.18
N LEU A 850 -15.42 0.68 33.26
CA LEU A 850 -14.56 0.24 32.18
C LEU A 850 -14.23 -1.24 32.38
N VAL A 851 -14.70 -2.10 31.50
CA VAL A 851 -14.53 -3.55 31.57
C VAL A 851 -13.45 -4.01 30.59
N PRO A 852 -12.28 -4.50 31.05
CA PRO A 852 -11.28 -5.05 30.16
C PRO A 852 -11.77 -6.32 29.47
N LEU A 853 -11.55 -6.42 28.14
CA LEU A 853 -11.86 -7.60 27.35
C LEU A 853 -10.58 -8.43 27.16
N LEU A 854 -10.46 -9.51 27.93
CA LEU A 854 -9.19 -10.25 28.09
C LEU A 854 -9.05 -11.51 27.22
N ARG A 855 -10.01 -11.79 26.33
CA ARG A 855 -9.99 -13.01 25.49
C ARG A 855 -9.05 -12.94 24.30
N ALA A 856 -8.22 -11.89 24.23
CA ALA A 856 -7.52 -11.48 23.01
C ALA A 856 -6.18 -12.19 22.76
N HIS A 857 -5.57 -12.81 23.77
CA HIS A 857 -4.19 -13.28 23.70
C HIS A 857 -4.10 -14.81 23.58
N ALA A 858 -2.98 -15.30 23.07
CA ALA A 858 -2.73 -16.73 22.94
C ALA A 858 -2.74 -17.45 24.31
N ASP A 859 -2.26 -16.75 25.34
CA ASP A 859 -2.26 -17.28 26.72
C ASP A 859 -3.56 -16.87 27.45
N PRO A 860 -4.15 -17.78 28.27
CA PRO A 860 -5.29 -17.43 29.10
C PRO A 860 -4.88 -16.37 30.12
N ILE A 861 -5.59 -15.25 30.13
CA ILE A 861 -5.41 -14.18 31.10
C ILE A 861 -6.57 -14.23 32.10
N PRO A 862 -6.33 -14.16 33.40
CA PRO A 862 -7.38 -14.12 34.38
C PRO A 862 -8.34 -12.93 34.14
N PRO A 863 -9.66 -13.09 34.33
CA PRO A 863 -10.59 -11.98 34.22
C PRO A 863 -10.19 -10.85 35.19
N SER A 864 -10.03 -9.63 34.64
CA SER A 864 -9.84 -8.44 35.48
C SER A 864 -11.19 -7.89 35.94
N ALA A 865 -11.22 -7.36 37.14
CA ALA A 865 -12.41 -6.69 37.65
C ALA A 865 -12.71 -5.42 36.83
N PRO A 866 -13.97 -5.06 36.65
CA PRO A 866 -14.33 -3.76 36.10
C PRO A 866 -13.70 -2.60 36.87
N ILE A 867 -13.28 -1.57 36.16
CA ILE A 867 -12.69 -0.36 36.72
C ILE A 867 -13.80 0.69 36.81
N ALA A 868 -14.09 1.16 38.05
CA ALA A 868 -15.13 2.16 38.24
C ALA A 868 -14.70 3.50 37.63
N GLY A 869 -15.55 4.10 36.83
CA GLY A 869 -15.37 5.47 36.37
C GLY A 869 -15.54 6.46 37.54
N ARG A 870 -14.67 7.47 37.59
CA ARG A 870 -14.78 8.58 38.54
C ARG A 870 -15.51 9.77 37.93
N LYS A 871 -16.59 10.20 38.52
CA LYS A 871 -17.34 11.36 38.01
C LYS A 871 -16.62 12.67 38.34
N VAL A 872 -16.35 13.46 37.31
CA VAL A 872 -15.72 14.78 37.45
C VAL A 872 -16.56 15.78 36.63
N GLY A 873 -17.35 16.58 37.37
CA GLY A 873 -18.34 17.47 36.76
C GLY A 873 -19.39 16.70 35.93
N LYS A 874 -19.44 16.98 34.63
CA LYS A 874 -20.36 16.29 33.69
C LYS A 874 -19.72 15.10 32.96
N ARG A 875 -18.45 14.76 33.29
CA ARG A 875 -17.69 13.71 32.60
C ARG A 875 -17.40 12.53 33.54
N TRP A 876 -17.28 11.35 32.98
CA TRP A 876 -16.74 10.15 33.61
C TRP A 876 -15.29 9.99 33.21
N LEU A 877 -14.39 9.98 34.19
CA LEU A 877 -12.95 9.80 34.02
C LEU A 877 -12.58 8.34 34.26
N PHE A 878 -11.87 7.74 33.32
CA PHE A 878 -11.32 6.39 33.39
C PHE A 878 -9.80 6.48 33.35
N GLU A 879 -9.13 5.82 34.28
CA GLU A 879 -7.70 5.59 34.22
C GLU A 879 -7.43 4.35 33.38
N LEU A 880 -6.59 4.47 32.35
CA LEU A 880 -6.22 3.35 31.51
C LEU A 880 -5.27 2.43 32.27
N PRO A 881 -5.64 1.14 32.44
CA PRO A 881 -4.83 0.21 33.23
C PRO A 881 -3.65 -0.31 32.39
N ALA A 882 -2.57 0.44 32.27
CA ALA A 882 -1.38 0.09 31.49
C ALA A 882 -0.81 -1.31 31.79
N ALA A 883 -1.04 -1.83 33.01
CA ALA A 883 -0.64 -3.19 33.40
C ALA A 883 -1.55 -4.29 32.86
N THR A 884 -2.75 -3.94 32.32
CA THR A 884 -3.71 -4.94 31.83
C THR A 884 -3.39 -5.25 30.36
N PRO A 885 -3.04 -6.48 30.01
CA PRO A 885 -2.61 -6.83 28.68
C PRO A 885 -3.81 -7.02 27.72
N THR A 886 -4.56 -5.95 27.48
CA THR A 886 -5.64 -5.92 26.50
C THR A 886 -5.63 -4.61 25.72
N HIS A 887 -6.18 -4.68 24.49
CA HIS A 887 -6.37 -3.51 23.63
C HIS A 887 -7.83 -3.03 23.65
N TRP A 888 -8.75 -3.81 24.23
CA TRP A 888 -10.18 -3.58 24.14
C TRP A 888 -10.83 -3.50 25.53
N PHE A 889 -11.66 -2.49 25.69
CA PHE A 889 -12.45 -2.27 26.89
C PHE A 889 -13.89 -1.94 26.48
N LEU A 890 -14.83 -2.31 27.32
CA LEU A 890 -16.22 -1.92 27.19
C LEU A 890 -16.56 -0.89 28.28
N ILE A 891 -16.96 0.33 27.89
CA ILE A 891 -17.57 1.29 28.80
C ILE A 891 -19.07 1.01 28.81
N ARG A 892 -19.63 0.77 30.01
CA ARG A 892 -21.05 0.47 30.22
C ARG A 892 -21.52 0.96 31.59
N PRO A 893 -22.86 1.03 31.82
CA PRO A 893 -23.38 1.20 33.20
C PRO A 893 -22.87 0.08 34.10
N ALA A 894 -22.46 0.44 35.33
CA ALA A 894 -22.07 -0.55 36.33
C ALA A 894 -23.25 -1.46 36.67
N ALA A 895 -22.98 -2.76 36.81
CA ALA A 895 -23.98 -3.66 37.33
C ALA A 895 -24.34 -3.21 38.75
N GLY A 896 -25.64 -2.96 39.02
CA GLY A 896 -26.16 -2.53 40.31
C GLY A 896 -26.03 -3.62 41.39
#